data_0b050c882d21ba345f84e2907b507609
#
_entry.id   0b050c882d21ba345f84e2907b507609
#
_cell.length_a   1.000
_cell.length_b   1.000
_cell.length_c   1.000
_cell.angle_alpha   90.00
_cell.angle_beta   90.00
_cell.angle_gamma   90.00
#
_symmetry.space_group_name_H-M   'P 1'
#
loop_
_entity.id
_entity.type
_entity.pdbx_description
1 polymer ?
#
loop_
_entity_poly.entity_id
_entity_poly.type
_entity_poly.pdbx_seq_one_letter_code
_entity_poly.pdbx_strand_id
1 'polypeptide(L)'
;MTLNLRGLRDDMDRLTITTTALLASVSLAATAQARPMTAEDVAKLESVGAIAISPDGSRIAYTTGSLPDVTEGEDNGSFSSELSVATSADDARQYLPDDISPGGVAFSPDGQMVTFLWAREDEDRALWGVPIDGGSYTKLAEVDGAGLRSYRFNADGSMVYMLVGPESDEQRETQRKGGFNSRVYEEEFRASRLFSANVGDDLDEEPSEIALPGFVSAFDVSPDGSFGIVETTPTPLVDDSLTSKRVNIIDLSNGDIIAVVETPGKIDDVEISPDGSQLSLIAGIDMNDPAATTVHLVDTATGSYRALNQGAAEAVVDTEWLADGRLATVVHIGVQSALRIYNADGSFAEQHDPEGLILTGIQSAAERVAVTANAPQHPTELFVWQDGGFARWTHHNDWLSEIDFGEQRAYRYNASDGQEVEGVLISPVGGVPGGGAPTIMNVHGGPEAHESNGWQTAYSKPGHVAAGQGYAVFLPNYRGSTAYGTEFSKQHQGRYTDPEFRDIVDAKNALAADGITDPGRTGITGGSYGGYASAWGATYYSEEFAASVMFVGISNQVSKFGTGDIPFEMYNVHSRAWPWDNWENMLQVSPVYYTDRARTPILIMHGEEDTRVDPGQSLELYRFISIRQPETPIRLVFYPGEGHGNRQAASRYEYNLRMMEWFDTYLMTGDRNAEMPGTRPQLAEGAQGAAPPDDE
;
A
#
# COMPACT_ATOMS: atom_id res chain seq x y z
N MET A 1 76.93 -56.78 -33.31
CA MET A 1 77.73 -57.47 -32.31
C MET A 1 76.92 -57.45 -31.03
N THR A 2 76.05 -58.36 -30.88
CA THR A 2 76.03 -59.70 -30.24
C THR A 2 76.53 -59.66 -28.77
N LEU A 3 75.69 -60.19 -27.94
CA LEU A 3 75.85 -60.85 -26.63
C LEU A 3 75.65 -59.97 -25.43
N ASN A 4 75.07 -60.42 -24.39
CA ASN A 4 74.26 -61.62 -23.99
C ASN A 4 73.86 -61.42 -22.54
N LEU A 5 72.72 -61.76 -22.28
CA LEU A 5 72.03 -62.32 -21.12
C LEU A 5 72.88 -62.82 -19.92
N ARG A 6 72.32 -62.53 -18.78
CA ARG A 6 72.02 -63.34 -17.59
C ARG A 6 72.52 -62.77 -16.28
N GLY A 7 71.53 -62.55 -15.43
CA GLY A 7 71.39 -63.15 -14.11
C GLY A 7 71.49 -62.15 -13.00
N LEU A 8 70.43 -61.95 -12.37
CA LEU A 8 70.15 -62.50 -11.04
C LEU A 8 68.76 -61.99 -10.57
N ARG A 9 67.97 -62.90 -10.25
CA ARG A 9 66.75 -62.79 -9.46
C ARG A 9 67.16 -62.50 -8.02
N ASP A 10 66.14 -61.83 -7.36
CA ASP A 10 65.83 -61.72 -5.95
C ASP A 10 66.08 -60.34 -5.39
N ASP A 11 65.00 -59.54 -5.35
CA ASP A 11 64.42 -59.06 -4.14
C ASP A 11 63.08 -58.34 -4.49
N MET A 12 62.02 -59.09 -4.41
CA MET A 12 60.67 -58.58 -4.29
C MET A 12 60.46 -58.28 -2.81
N ASP A 13 60.28 -56.99 -2.45
CA ASP A 13 59.34 -56.67 -1.40
C ASP A 13 58.95 -55.18 -1.47
N ARG A 14 57.67 -55.05 -1.80
CA ARG A 14 56.74 -53.95 -1.33
C ARG A 14 57.06 -52.52 -1.72
N LEU A 15 56.60 -52.11 -2.88
CA LEU A 15 56.12 -50.71 -3.05
C LEU A 15 54.69 -50.79 -3.49
N THR A 16 53.78 -50.57 -2.52
CA THR A 16 52.35 -50.36 -2.71
C THR A 16 52.18 -49.00 -3.28
N ILE A 17 51.93 -48.81 -4.56
CA ILE A 17 51.54 -47.56 -5.19
C ILE A 17 50.06 -47.40 -4.95
N THR A 18 49.69 -46.54 -3.96
CA THR A 18 48.34 -46.10 -3.75
C THR A 18 48.02 -45.05 -4.82
N THR A 19 47.35 -45.47 -5.87
CA THR A 19 46.79 -44.57 -6.87
C THR A 19 45.54 -43.95 -6.25
N THR A 20 45.67 -42.77 -5.64
CA THR A 20 44.53 -41.96 -5.23
C THR A 20 43.90 -41.31 -6.47
N ALA A 21 42.85 -41.94 -6.98
CA ALA A 21 42.00 -41.33 -7.98
C ALA A 21 41.24 -40.17 -7.31
N LEU A 22 41.67 -38.93 -7.53
CA LEU A 22 40.89 -37.73 -7.25
C LEU A 22 39.71 -37.72 -8.23
N LEU A 23 38.57 -38.26 -7.82
CA LEU A 23 37.26 -37.93 -8.42
C LEU A 23 36.96 -36.49 -8.06
N ALA A 24 37.30 -35.55 -8.93
CA ALA A 24 36.70 -34.22 -8.92
C ALA A 24 35.22 -34.41 -9.25
N SER A 25 34.38 -34.44 -8.23
CA SER A 25 32.94 -34.21 -8.39
C SER A 25 32.75 -32.76 -8.83
N VAL A 26 32.70 -32.52 -10.12
CA VAL A 26 32.12 -31.30 -10.67
C VAL A 26 30.63 -31.41 -10.35
N SER A 27 30.23 -30.80 -9.25
CA SER A 27 28.82 -30.43 -9.04
C SER A 27 28.49 -29.46 -10.16
N LEU A 28 27.86 -29.92 -11.24
CA LEU A 28 27.01 -29.04 -12.03
C LEU A 28 25.92 -28.61 -11.08
N ALA A 29 26.06 -27.46 -10.47
CA ALA A 29 24.91 -26.67 -10.04
C ALA A 29 24.13 -26.46 -11.35
N ALA A 30 23.05 -27.19 -11.56
CA ALA A 30 22.05 -26.81 -12.53
C ALA A 30 21.63 -25.42 -12.08
N THR A 31 22.03 -24.36 -12.78
CA THR A 31 21.40 -23.06 -12.65
C THR A 31 19.95 -23.35 -12.98
N ALA A 32 19.07 -23.24 -11.98
CA ALA A 32 17.64 -23.27 -12.22
C ALA A 32 17.38 -22.23 -13.33
N GLN A 33 16.74 -22.68 -14.41
CA GLN A 33 16.39 -21.78 -15.49
C GLN A 33 15.33 -20.86 -14.91
N ALA A 34 15.57 -19.55 -14.94
CA ALA A 34 14.59 -18.58 -14.48
C ALA A 34 13.23 -18.82 -15.17
N ARG A 35 12.15 -18.62 -14.47
CA ARG A 35 10.79 -18.89 -14.91
C ARG A 35 9.90 -17.65 -14.81
N PRO A 36 8.82 -17.54 -15.59
CA PRO A 36 7.83 -16.49 -15.41
C PRO A 36 7.21 -16.49 -14.00
N MET A 37 6.83 -15.32 -13.54
CA MET A 37 6.07 -15.13 -12.30
C MET A 37 4.63 -15.61 -12.47
N THR A 38 4.04 -16.20 -11.42
CA THR A 38 2.68 -16.74 -11.41
C THR A 38 1.81 -16.11 -10.32
N ALA A 39 0.52 -16.42 -10.31
CA ALA A 39 -0.40 -15.97 -9.27
C ALA A 39 -0.06 -16.57 -7.89
N GLU A 40 0.46 -17.81 -7.87
CA GLU A 40 0.95 -18.48 -6.66
C GLU A 40 2.17 -17.76 -6.07
N ASP A 41 3.03 -17.20 -6.91
CA ASP A 41 4.17 -16.41 -6.45
C ASP A 41 3.71 -15.10 -5.77
N VAL A 42 2.62 -14.50 -6.24
CA VAL A 42 2.04 -13.30 -5.61
C VAL A 42 1.52 -13.60 -4.20
N ALA A 43 1.03 -14.82 -3.95
CA ALA A 43 0.56 -15.23 -2.62
C ALA A 43 1.71 -15.36 -1.60
N LYS A 44 2.95 -15.58 -2.05
CA LYS A 44 4.15 -15.78 -1.21
C LYS A 44 4.93 -14.50 -0.92
N LEU A 45 4.49 -13.36 -1.44
CA LEU A 45 5.23 -12.10 -1.30
C LEU A 45 5.21 -11.60 0.14
N GLU A 46 6.39 -11.26 0.63
CA GLU A 46 6.60 -10.58 1.90
C GLU A 46 7.00 -9.13 1.68
N SER A 47 6.71 -8.27 2.66
CA SER A 47 7.08 -6.86 2.60
C SER A 47 7.48 -6.35 3.98
N VAL A 48 8.56 -5.59 4.04
CA VAL A 48 8.89 -4.83 5.25
C VAL A 48 7.84 -3.72 5.42
N GLY A 49 7.28 -3.67 6.63
CA GLY A 49 6.28 -2.69 7.04
C GLY A 49 6.87 -1.60 7.93
N ALA A 50 6.40 -1.53 9.19
CA ALA A 50 6.89 -0.55 10.16
C ALA A 50 8.36 -0.77 10.49
N ILE A 51 9.09 0.34 10.66
CA ILE A 51 10.48 0.37 11.16
C ILE A 51 10.58 1.29 12.38
N ALA A 52 11.46 0.95 13.33
CA ALA A 52 11.81 1.78 14.47
C ALA A 52 13.32 1.64 14.74
N ILE A 53 13.96 2.73 15.18
CA ILE A 53 15.39 2.73 15.48
C ILE A 53 15.57 2.93 16.99
N SER A 54 16.50 2.18 17.60
CA SER A 54 16.82 2.35 19.02
C SER A 54 17.36 3.76 19.29
N PRO A 55 17.13 4.34 20.48
CA PRO A 55 17.56 5.72 20.79
C PRO A 55 19.05 5.97 20.61
N ASP A 56 19.89 4.94 20.72
CA ASP A 56 21.36 5.02 20.50
C ASP A 56 21.75 4.75 19.01
N GLY A 57 20.79 4.48 18.14
CA GLY A 57 21.00 4.18 16.73
C GLY A 57 21.62 2.81 16.44
N SER A 58 21.81 1.95 17.45
CA SER A 58 22.55 0.69 17.27
C SER A 58 21.72 -0.43 16.69
N ARG A 59 20.37 -0.36 16.79
CA ARG A 59 19.44 -1.43 16.39
C ARG A 59 18.27 -0.86 15.59
N ILE A 60 17.73 -1.69 14.69
CA ILE A 60 16.51 -1.40 13.94
C ILE A 60 15.53 -2.55 14.19
N ALA A 61 14.37 -2.24 14.75
CA ALA A 61 13.23 -3.13 14.81
C ALA A 61 12.37 -2.89 13.57
N TYR A 62 11.87 -3.95 12.95
CA TYR A 62 11.00 -3.84 11.79
C TYR A 62 9.99 -4.98 11.76
N THR A 63 8.89 -4.76 11.08
CA THR A 63 7.90 -5.82 10.82
C THR A 63 8.01 -6.33 9.40
N THR A 64 7.87 -7.64 9.24
CA THR A 64 7.69 -8.28 7.93
C THR A 64 6.28 -8.80 7.84
N GLY A 65 5.58 -8.40 6.81
CA GLY A 65 4.18 -8.76 6.64
C GLY A 65 3.96 -9.70 5.47
N SER A 66 3.08 -10.69 5.68
CA SER A 66 2.70 -11.69 4.70
C SER A 66 1.22 -12.08 4.84
N LEU A 67 0.72 -12.79 3.85
CA LEU A 67 -0.56 -13.49 3.90
C LEU A 67 -0.31 -14.99 4.05
N PRO A 68 -1.26 -15.76 4.63
CA PRO A 68 -1.17 -17.22 4.58
C PRO A 68 -1.09 -17.72 3.14
N ASP A 69 -0.21 -18.69 2.89
CA ASP A 69 -0.08 -19.30 1.57
C ASP A 69 -1.17 -20.36 1.34
N VAL A 70 -2.34 -19.91 0.97
CA VAL A 70 -3.47 -20.78 0.63
C VAL A 70 -3.16 -21.71 -0.55
N THR A 71 -2.13 -21.42 -1.36
CA THR A 71 -1.77 -22.25 -2.51
C THR A 71 -1.01 -23.52 -2.10
N GLU A 72 -0.38 -23.51 -0.93
CA GLU A 72 0.27 -24.66 -0.29
C GLU A 72 -0.62 -25.34 0.77
N GLY A 73 -1.86 -24.84 0.97
CA GLY A 73 -2.85 -25.45 1.85
C GLY A 73 -2.90 -24.87 3.26
N GLU A 74 -2.35 -23.68 3.47
CA GLU A 74 -2.57 -22.95 4.72
C GLU A 74 -4.02 -22.45 4.84
N ASP A 75 -4.49 -22.30 6.07
CA ASP A 75 -5.82 -21.78 6.35
C ASP A 75 -5.96 -20.33 5.84
N ASN A 76 -7.14 -20.01 5.30
CA ASN A 76 -7.42 -18.67 4.84
C ASN A 76 -7.35 -17.65 5.98
N GLY A 77 -6.72 -16.52 5.75
CA GLY A 77 -6.53 -15.47 6.74
C GLY A 77 -6.25 -14.11 6.11
N SER A 78 -6.24 -13.09 6.95
CA SER A 78 -5.81 -11.75 6.58
C SER A 78 -4.31 -11.59 6.83
N PHE A 79 -3.79 -10.43 6.42
CA PHE A 79 -2.39 -10.05 6.59
C PHE A 79 -1.94 -10.12 8.06
N SER A 80 -0.80 -10.74 8.30
CA SER A 80 -0.11 -10.82 9.57
C SER A 80 1.28 -10.20 9.48
N SER A 81 1.87 -9.85 10.62
CA SER A 81 3.22 -9.29 10.68
C SER A 81 4.07 -9.99 11.72
N GLU A 82 5.35 -10.15 11.44
CA GLU A 82 6.38 -10.68 12.34
C GLU A 82 7.32 -9.55 12.76
N LEU A 83 7.81 -9.58 14.01
CA LEU A 83 8.77 -8.61 14.53
C LEU A 83 10.19 -9.16 14.48
N SER A 84 11.06 -8.45 13.79
CA SER A 84 12.51 -8.71 13.77
C SER A 84 13.32 -7.52 14.24
N VAL A 85 14.50 -7.77 14.77
CA VAL A 85 15.48 -6.75 15.17
C VAL A 85 16.82 -7.05 14.51
N ALA A 86 17.42 -6.05 13.86
CA ALA A 86 18.71 -6.12 13.19
C ALA A 86 19.72 -5.13 13.79
N THR A 87 21.00 -5.50 13.82
CA THR A 87 22.13 -4.63 14.19
C THR A 87 23.01 -4.30 12.99
N SER A 88 22.94 -5.10 11.95
CA SER A 88 23.62 -4.94 10.67
C SER A 88 22.83 -5.68 9.57
N ALA A 89 23.24 -5.53 8.31
CA ALA A 89 22.74 -6.35 7.23
C ALA A 89 22.89 -7.85 7.57
N ASP A 90 21.89 -8.65 7.23
CA ASP A 90 21.88 -10.12 7.41
C ASP A 90 22.02 -10.63 8.87
N ASP A 91 21.81 -9.74 9.88
CA ASP A 91 21.85 -10.11 11.32
C ASP A 91 20.47 -9.97 11.99
N ALA A 92 19.41 -10.06 11.24
CA ALA A 92 18.06 -9.94 11.79
C ALA A 92 17.67 -11.18 12.59
N ARG A 93 16.97 -10.96 13.72
CA ARG A 93 16.41 -12.01 14.58
C ARG A 93 14.95 -11.75 14.82
N GLN A 94 14.14 -12.77 14.68
CA GLN A 94 12.74 -12.75 15.09
C GLN A 94 12.64 -12.68 16.63
N TYR A 95 11.78 -11.80 17.12
CA TYR A 95 11.65 -11.51 18.56
C TYR A 95 10.37 -12.05 19.18
N LEU A 96 9.35 -12.31 18.38
CA LEU A 96 8.05 -12.81 18.83
C LEU A 96 7.72 -14.14 18.16
N PRO A 97 6.92 -15.01 18.79
CA PRO A 97 6.34 -16.19 18.16
C PRO A 97 5.44 -15.83 16.97
N ASP A 98 5.28 -16.76 16.02
CA ASP A 98 4.53 -16.57 14.77
C ASP A 98 3.04 -16.30 14.97
N ASP A 99 2.47 -16.66 16.14
CA ASP A 99 1.08 -16.41 16.50
C ASP A 99 0.83 -14.99 17.04
N ILE A 100 1.88 -14.16 17.16
CA ILE A 100 1.79 -12.77 17.58
C ILE A 100 2.02 -11.84 16.40
N SER A 101 0.96 -11.15 15.99
CA SER A 101 1.04 -10.10 14.95
C SER A 101 1.10 -8.72 15.60
N PRO A 102 2.31 -8.14 15.80
CA PRO A 102 2.50 -6.86 16.46
C PRO A 102 2.14 -5.69 15.56
N GLY A 103 1.61 -4.62 16.17
CA GLY A 103 1.44 -3.32 15.53
C GLY A 103 2.10 -2.21 16.36
N GLY A 104 2.33 -1.03 15.78
CA GLY A 104 2.85 0.12 16.50
C GLY A 104 4.21 -0.15 17.17
N VAL A 105 5.16 -0.76 16.43
CA VAL A 105 6.46 -1.13 16.94
C VAL A 105 7.30 0.13 17.24
N ALA A 106 7.90 0.19 18.43
CA ALA A 106 8.82 1.24 18.86
C ALA A 106 9.88 0.69 19.83
N PHE A 107 10.86 1.49 20.20
CA PHE A 107 11.74 1.22 21.34
C PHE A 107 11.27 1.99 22.57
N SER A 108 11.50 1.43 23.75
CA SER A 108 11.42 2.21 24.99
C SER A 108 12.47 3.34 24.97
N PRO A 109 12.23 4.49 25.64
CA PRO A 109 13.17 5.61 25.64
C PRO A 109 14.57 5.28 26.15
N ASP A 110 14.70 4.29 27.03
CA ASP A 110 16.00 3.79 27.52
C ASP A 110 16.65 2.76 26.56
N GLY A 111 15.98 2.38 25.48
CA GLY A 111 16.44 1.41 24.49
C GLY A 111 16.51 -0.04 25.00
N GLN A 112 15.94 -0.35 26.18
CA GLN A 112 16.05 -1.69 26.77
C GLN A 112 14.96 -2.65 26.33
N MET A 113 13.88 -2.14 25.70
CA MET A 113 12.76 -2.96 25.24
C MET A 113 12.36 -2.55 23.81
N VAL A 114 11.89 -3.52 23.04
CA VAL A 114 11.04 -3.28 21.86
C VAL A 114 9.59 -3.36 22.33
N THR A 115 8.81 -2.34 22.07
CA THR A 115 7.43 -2.21 22.50
C THR A 115 6.49 -2.32 21.30
N PHE A 116 5.30 -2.87 21.53
CA PHE A 116 4.34 -3.12 20.46
C PHE A 116 2.91 -3.22 21.01
N LEU A 117 1.94 -3.04 20.15
CA LEU A 117 0.52 -3.24 20.42
C LEU A 117 0.11 -4.63 19.96
N TRP A 118 -0.58 -5.35 20.82
CA TRP A 118 -1.12 -6.67 20.52
C TRP A 118 -2.36 -6.98 21.36
N ALA A 119 -3.33 -7.69 20.78
CA ALA A 119 -4.49 -8.24 21.47
C ALA A 119 -4.27 -9.74 21.68
N ARG A 120 -4.27 -10.20 22.93
CA ARG A 120 -4.37 -11.63 23.22
C ARG A 120 -5.79 -12.11 22.93
N GLU A 121 -5.95 -13.40 22.68
CA GLU A 121 -7.26 -14.00 22.46
C GLU A 121 -8.22 -13.61 23.59
N ASP A 122 -9.40 -13.08 23.25
CA ASP A 122 -10.44 -12.59 24.15
C ASP A 122 -10.06 -11.37 25.04
N GLU A 123 -8.89 -10.72 24.80
CA GLU A 123 -8.49 -9.49 25.51
C GLU A 123 -8.50 -8.28 24.57
N ASP A 124 -8.67 -7.08 25.13
CA ASP A 124 -8.48 -5.83 24.39
C ASP A 124 -7.01 -5.63 24.00
N ARG A 125 -6.79 -4.87 22.94
CA ARG A 125 -5.44 -4.57 22.46
C ARG A 125 -4.70 -3.70 23.47
N ALA A 126 -3.56 -4.18 23.98
CA ALA A 126 -2.74 -3.56 25.01
C ALA A 126 -1.33 -3.23 24.50
N LEU A 127 -0.58 -2.47 25.29
CA LEU A 127 0.85 -2.21 25.08
C LEU A 127 1.68 -3.32 25.76
N TRP A 128 2.57 -3.89 24.99
CA TRP A 128 3.50 -4.95 25.39
C TRP A 128 4.94 -4.53 25.14
N GLY A 129 5.88 -5.14 25.88
CA GLY A 129 7.30 -4.97 25.66
C GLY A 129 8.05 -6.29 25.74
N VAL A 130 9.05 -6.46 24.89
CA VAL A 130 10.01 -7.57 24.91
C VAL A 130 11.42 -7.01 25.16
N PRO A 131 12.21 -7.59 26.11
CA PRO A 131 13.56 -7.11 26.37
C PRO A 131 14.45 -7.18 25.13
N ILE A 132 15.33 -6.19 24.95
CA ILE A 132 16.21 -6.09 23.76
C ILE A 132 17.20 -7.24 23.63
N ASP A 133 17.54 -7.91 24.73
CA ASP A 133 18.40 -9.08 24.74
C ASP A 133 17.62 -10.40 24.58
N GLY A 134 16.30 -10.31 24.32
CA GLY A 134 15.38 -11.43 24.23
C GLY A 134 14.80 -11.82 25.58
N GLY A 135 13.78 -12.65 25.59
CA GLY A 135 13.08 -13.10 26.79
C GLY A 135 11.57 -13.11 26.62
N SER A 136 10.85 -13.18 27.74
CA SER A 136 9.39 -13.12 27.73
C SER A 136 8.92 -11.69 27.54
N TYR A 137 7.88 -11.51 26.73
CA TYR A 137 7.17 -10.24 26.61
C TYR A 137 6.27 -10.03 27.85
N THR A 138 6.09 -8.77 28.25
CA THR A 138 5.27 -8.37 29.39
C THR A 138 4.29 -7.26 28.97
N LYS A 139 3.10 -7.24 29.58
CA LYS A 139 2.14 -6.14 29.39
C LYS A 139 2.65 -4.90 30.14
N LEU A 140 2.69 -3.76 29.49
CA LEU A 140 3.18 -2.49 30.03
C LEU A 140 2.05 -1.52 30.37
N ALA A 141 0.98 -1.51 29.57
CA ALA A 141 -0.19 -0.69 29.83
C ALA A 141 -1.42 -1.25 29.10
N GLU A 142 -2.59 -1.02 29.69
CA GLU A 142 -3.89 -1.32 29.10
C GLU A 142 -4.94 -0.32 29.58
N VAL A 143 -6.09 -0.27 28.93
CA VAL A 143 -7.29 0.46 29.35
C VAL A 143 -8.46 -0.50 29.32
N ASP A 144 -9.12 -0.69 30.45
CA ASP A 144 -10.21 -1.63 30.58
C ASP A 144 -11.37 -1.32 29.63
N GLY A 145 -11.83 -2.35 28.91
CA GLY A 145 -12.99 -2.29 28.02
C GLY A 145 -12.76 -1.52 26.71
N ALA A 146 -11.48 -1.17 26.38
CA ALA A 146 -11.17 -0.49 25.13
C ALA A 146 -9.75 -0.76 24.64
N GLY A 147 -9.60 -1.09 23.37
CA GLY A 147 -8.30 -1.41 22.76
C GLY A 147 -7.46 -0.18 22.42
N LEU A 148 -6.16 -0.26 22.68
CA LEU A 148 -5.19 0.78 22.28
C LEU A 148 -5.02 0.84 20.77
N ARG A 149 -4.98 2.05 20.20
CA ARG A 149 -4.73 2.33 18.79
C ARG A 149 -3.31 2.75 18.50
N SER A 150 -2.76 3.64 19.35
CA SER A 150 -1.37 4.10 19.29
C SER A 150 -0.90 4.51 20.70
N TYR A 151 0.39 4.68 20.87
CA TYR A 151 1.00 5.10 22.13
C TYR A 151 2.26 5.92 21.88
N ARG A 152 2.65 6.73 22.89
CA ARG A 152 3.93 7.44 22.95
C ARG A 152 4.41 7.49 24.39
N PHE A 153 5.71 7.31 24.60
CA PHE A 153 6.33 7.52 25.92
C PHE A 153 6.73 8.99 26.09
N ASN A 154 6.79 9.45 27.35
CA ASN A 154 7.55 10.65 27.67
C ASN A 154 9.06 10.37 27.58
N ALA A 155 9.89 11.43 27.61
CA ALA A 155 11.33 11.31 27.36
C ALA A 155 12.09 10.36 28.32
N ASP A 156 11.68 10.25 29.59
CA ASP A 156 12.32 9.38 30.57
C ASP A 156 11.70 7.97 30.67
N GLY A 157 10.64 7.71 29.89
CA GLY A 157 9.96 6.41 29.87
C GLY A 157 9.11 6.11 31.11
N SER A 158 8.93 7.07 32.01
CA SER A 158 8.14 6.89 33.24
C SER A 158 6.63 6.92 33.00
N MET A 159 6.20 7.57 31.89
CA MET A 159 4.79 7.68 31.48
C MET A 159 4.60 7.23 30.04
N VAL A 160 3.42 6.71 29.77
CA VAL A 160 2.92 6.41 28.43
C VAL A 160 1.62 7.17 28.18
N TYR A 161 1.52 7.79 27.02
CA TYR A 161 0.28 8.36 26.48
C TYR A 161 -0.31 7.38 25.47
N MET A 162 -1.62 7.21 25.50
CA MET A 162 -2.30 6.16 24.74
C MET A 162 -3.55 6.71 24.07
N LEU A 163 -3.64 6.59 22.76
CA LEU A 163 -4.90 6.76 22.05
C LEU A 163 -5.68 5.47 22.12
N VAL A 164 -6.86 5.54 22.70
CA VAL A 164 -7.71 4.39 23.00
C VAL A 164 -8.94 4.44 22.10
N GLY A 165 -9.33 3.31 21.55
CA GLY A 165 -10.57 3.17 20.78
C GLY A 165 -11.82 3.39 21.65
N PRO A 166 -13.00 3.41 21.03
CA PRO A 166 -14.24 3.54 21.79
C PRO A 166 -14.44 2.32 22.71
N GLU A 167 -14.91 2.57 23.92
CA GLU A 167 -15.26 1.52 24.88
C GLU A 167 -16.29 0.54 24.30
N SER A 168 -16.25 -0.71 24.76
CA SER A 168 -17.28 -1.68 24.44
C SER A 168 -18.63 -1.22 25.02
N ASP A 169 -19.72 -1.46 24.30
CA ASP A 169 -21.08 -1.15 24.73
C ASP A 169 -21.79 -2.45 25.10
N GLU A 170 -21.66 -2.85 26.37
CA GLU A 170 -22.25 -4.10 26.86
C GLU A 170 -23.77 -4.17 26.64
N GLN A 171 -24.48 -3.03 26.73
CA GLN A 171 -25.90 -2.99 26.47
C GLN A 171 -26.21 -3.29 25.01
N ARG A 172 -25.42 -2.69 24.11
CA ARG A 172 -25.56 -2.91 22.65
C ARG A 172 -25.20 -4.35 22.28
N GLU A 173 -24.17 -4.90 22.86
CA GLU A 173 -23.79 -6.30 22.66
C GLU A 173 -24.86 -7.26 23.16
N THR A 174 -25.43 -6.99 24.33
CA THR A 174 -26.55 -7.76 24.86
C THR A 174 -27.77 -7.69 23.95
N GLN A 175 -28.08 -6.51 23.41
CA GLN A 175 -29.16 -6.33 22.43
C GLN A 175 -28.88 -7.13 21.15
N ARG A 176 -27.67 -7.09 20.61
CA ARG A 176 -27.26 -7.86 19.43
C ARG A 176 -27.40 -9.37 19.66
N LYS A 177 -26.93 -9.87 20.81
CA LYS A 177 -27.13 -11.28 21.20
C LYS A 177 -28.63 -11.65 21.32
N GLY A 178 -29.48 -10.69 21.65
CA GLY A 178 -30.94 -10.82 21.63
C GLY A 178 -31.59 -10.68 20.26
N GLY A 179 -30.82 -10.45 19.18
CA GLY A 179 -31.31 -10.27 17.81
C GLY A 179 -31.70 -8.84 17.43
N PHE A 180 -31.45 -7.85 18.31
CA PHE A 180 -31.72 -6.43 18.02
C PHE A 180 -30.50 -5.79 17.34
N ASN A 181 -30.37 -5.97 16.03
CA ASN A 181 -29.19 -5.61 15.22
C ASN A 181 -29.37 -4.31 14.42
N SER A 182 -30.44 -3.52 14.67
CA SER A 182 -30.64 -2.24 13.99
C SER A 182 -29.51 -1.27 14.32
N ARG A 183 -29.06 -0.48 13.35
CA ARG A 183 -28.07 0.58 13.50
C ARG A 183 -28.68 1.89 13.05
N VAL A 184 -28.60 2.94 13.88
CA VAL A 184 -28.93 4.31 13.45
C VAL A 184 -27.72 4.84 12.68
N TYR A 185 -27.97 5.22 11.41
CA TYR A 185 -26.90 5.61 10.50
C TYR A 185 -26.36 7.00 10.86
N GLU A 186 -25.06 7.13 11.04
CA GLU A 186 -24.35 8.37 11.35
C GLU A 186 -24.82 9.15 12.58
N GLU A 187 -25.35 8.46 13.60
CA GLU A 187 -25.78 9.12 14.85
C GLU A 187 -25.12 8.52 16.11
N GLU A 188 -24.75 7.23 16.09
CA GLU A 188 -24.19 6.53 17.26
C GLU A 188 -22.65 6.62 17.28
N PHE A 189 -22.11 7.85 17.33
CA PHE A 189 -20.67 8.06 17.35
C PHE A 189 -20.06 7.75 18.72
N ARG A 190 -18.92 7.06 18.71
CA ARG A 190 -18.10 6.84 19.89
C ARG A 190 -16.68 7.30 19.62
N ALA A 191 -16.14 8.15 20.50
CA ALA A 191 -14.86 8.78 20.33
C ALA A 191 -13.71 7.85 20.71
N SER A 192 -12.61 7.95 19.99
CA SER A 192 -11.29 7.60 20.55
C SER A 192 -10.90 8.70 21.56
N ARG A 193 -10.19 8.30 22.63
CA ARG A 193 -9.82 9.16 23.74
C ARG A 193 -8.33 9.05 24.02
N LEU A 194 -7.73 10.11 24.54
CA LEU A 194 -6.33 10.13 24.94
C LEU A 194 -6.22 9.88 26.45
N PHE A 195 -5.35 8.94 26.82
CA PHE A 195 -5.06 8.60 28.20
C PHE A 195 -3.57 8.73 28.49
N SER A 196 -3.22 8.90 29.77
CA SER A 196 -1.86 8.77 30.29
C SER A 196 -1.82 7.77 31.44
N ALA A 197 -0.73 7.01 31.55
CA ALA A 197 -0.48 6.08 32.63
C ALA A 197 1.01 6.07 33.00
N ASN A 198 1.31 5.71 34.27
CA ASN A 198 2.67 5.39 34.67
C ASN A 198 3.09 4.05 34.03
N VAL A 199 4.36 3.96 33.61
CA VAL A 199 4.96 2.72 33.11
C VAL A 199 5.64 2.02 34.29
N GLY A 200 5.25 0.77 34.59
CA GLY A 200 5.86 0.03 35.68
C GLY A 200 5.11 -1.24 36.09
N ASP A 201 5.54 -1.84 37.20
CA ASP A 201 5.02 -3.12 37.69
C ASP A 201 3.60 -3.05 38.29
N ASP A 202 3.04 -1.84 38.44
CA ASP A 202 1.73 -1.64 39.07
C ASP A 202 0.68 -1.24 38.02
N LEU A 203 0.16 -2.26 37.33
CA LEU A 203 -0.96 -2.11 36.40
C LEU A 203 -2.31 -1.87 37.10
N ASP A 204 -2.32 -1.84 38.43
CA ASP A 204 -3.53 -1.58 39.25
C ASP A 204 -3.88 -0.06 39.28
N GLU A 205 -2.99 0.83 38.81
CA GLU A 205 -3.27 2.26 38.71
C GLU A 205 -4.08 2.54 37.42
N GLU A 206 -5.30 3.04 37.59
CA GLU A 206 -6.16 3.35 36.44
C GLU A 206 -5.55 4.49 35.60
N PRO A 207 -5.46 4.33 34.24
CA PRO A 207 -5.05 5.40 33.35
C PRO A 207 -5.91 6.64 33.46
N SER A 208 -5.30 7.81 33.40
CA SER A 208 -5.97 9.11 33.49
C SER A 208 -6.35 9.63 32.12
N GLU A 209 -7.64 9.96 31.90
CA GLU A 209 -8.10 10.56 30.63
C GLU A 209 -7.66 12.02 30.54
N ILE A 210 -7.11 12.41 29.38
CA ILE A 210 -6.84 13.79 28.97
C ILE A 210 -8.04 14.24 28.14
N ALA A 211 -8.89 15.07 28.73
CA ALA A 211 -10.12 15.53 28.07
C ALA A 211 -9.83 16.46 26.90
N LEU A 212 -10.26 16.10 25.71
CA LEU A 212 -10.05 16.85 24.48
C LEU A 212 -11.39 17.11 23.76
N PRO A 213 -11.53 18.23 23.05
CA PRO A 213 -12.71 18.48 22.22
C PRO A 213 -12.66 17.65 20.93
N GLY A 214 -13.84 17.13 20.50
CA GLY A 214 -13.96 16.39 19.25
C GLY A 214 -13.49 14.93 19.32
N PHE A 215 -13.21 14.38 18.15
CA PHE A 215 -12.76 12.99 17.99
C PHE A 215 -11.27 12.98 17.64
N VAL A 216 -10.47 12.35 18.48
CA VAL A 216 -9.02 12.26 18.28
C VAL A 216 -8.72 11.14 17.29
N SER A 217 -7.99 11.44 16.23
CA SER A 217 -7.56 10.47 15.19
C SER A 217 -6.10 10.05 15.35
N ALA A 218 -5.22 10.96 15.76
CA ALA A 218 -3.80 10.72 16.01
C ALA A 218 -3.26 11.70 17.07
N PHE A 219 -2.09 11.39 17.62
CA PHE A 219 -1.38 12.27 18.55
C PHE A 219 0.11 11.99 18.54
N ASP A 220 0.89 12.96 18.98
CA ASP A 220 2.31 12.82 19.30
C ASP A 220 2.65 13.66 20.54
N VAL A 221 3.83 13.40 21.16
CA VAL A 221 4.25 14.00 22.42
C VAL A 221 5.59 14.70 22.24
N SER A 222 5.70 15.95 22.73
CA SER A 222 6.94 16.73 22.67
C SER A 222 8.09 15.99 23.37
N PRO A 223 9.34 16.17 22.92
CA PRO A 223 10.50 15.49 23.50
C PRO A 223 10.67 15.73 24.99
N ASP A 224 10.25 16.90 25.52
CA ASP A 224 10.32 17.24 26.93
C ASP A 224 9.04 16.87 27.72
N GLY A 225 8.01 16.32 27.03
CA GLY A 225 6.74 15.95 27.63
C GLY A 225 5.87 17.13 28.09
N SER A 226 6.20 18.36 27.73
CA SER A 226 5.47 19.56 28.17
C SER A 226 4.18 19.81 27.39
N PHE A 227 4.13 19.42 26.11
CA PHE A 227 2.96 19.55 25.24
C PHE A 227 2.81 18.33 24.35
N GLY A 228 1.64 18.18 23.76
CA GLY A 228 1.37 17.20 22.71
C GLY A 228 0.73 17.87 21.51
N ILE A 229 0.73 17.16 20.40
CA ILE A 229 -0.09 17.46 19.23
C ILE A 229 -1.21 16.44 19.13
N VAL A 230 -2.41 16.87 18.79
CA VAL A 230 -3.54 15.99 18.55
C VAL A 230 -4.24 16.39 17.25
N GLU A 231 -4.49 15.37 16.44
CA GLU A 231 -5.36 15.51 15.28
C GLU A 231 -6.81 15.27 15.72
N THR A 232 -7.69 16.20 15.40
CA THR A 232 -9.10 16.09 15.76
C THR A 232 -10.01 16.29 14.57
N THR A 233 -11.17 15.64 14.61
CA THR A 233 -12.25 15.78 13.63
C THR A 233 -13.59 16.08 14.34
N PRO A 234 -14.56 16.71 13.65
CA PRO A 234 -15.89 16.94 14.23
C PRO A 234 -16.66 15.65 14.52
N THR A 235 -16.51 14.62 13.67
CA THR A 235 -17.09 13.29 13.83
C THR A 235 -16.05 12.23 13.48
N PRO A 236 -16.24 10.95 13.80
CA PRO A 236 -15.34 9.88 13.40
C PRO A 236 -15.59 9.37 11.96
N LEU A 237 -16.37 10.10 11.16
CA LEU A 237 -16.63 9.75 9.77
C LEU A 237 -15.38 9.95 8.91
N VAL A 238 -15.23 9.09 7.93
CA VAL A 238 -14.09 9.15 6.99
C VAL A 238 -14.07 10.48 6.25
N ASP A 239 -15.23 10.99 5.85
CA ASP A 239 -15.33 12.28 5.14
C ASP A 239 -14.78 13.45 5.97
N ASP A 240 -15.08 13.49 7.27
CA ASP A 240 -14.52 14.49 8.18
C ASP A 240 -12.99 14.33 8.35
N SER A 241 -12.48 13.11 8.32
CA SER A 241 -11.02 12.88 8.36
C SER A 241 -10.31 13.44 7.13
N LEU A 242 -10.98 13.49 5.99
CA LEU A 242 -10.45 14.02 4.73
C LEU A 242 -10.68 15.54 4.56
N THR A 243 -11.74 16.10 5.16
CA THR A 243 -12.17 17.47 4.85
C THR A 243 -12.12 18.44 6.03
N SER A 244 -12.10 17.93 7.26
CA SER A 244 -12.35 18.72 8.48
C SER A 244 -11.34 18.47 9.59
N LYS A 245 -10.28 17.69 9.34
CA LYS A 245 -9.20 17.41 10.29
C LYS A 245 -8.49 18.70 10.70
N ARG A 246 -8.09 18.81 11.99
CA ARG A 246 -7.31 19.92 12.55
C ARG A 246 -6.19 19.38 13.41
N VAL A 247 -5.06 20.06 13.39
CA VAL A 247 -3.92 19.81 14.29
C VAL A 247 -3.99 20.83 15.43
N ASN A 248 -4.10 20.33 16.66
CA ASN A 248 -4.09 21.15 17.87
C ASN A 248 -2.82 20.85 18.67
N ILE A 249 -2.19 21.89 19.18
CA ILE A 249 -1.09 21.83 20.13
C ILE A 249 -1.71 22.00 21.52
N ILE A 250 -1.51 21.03 22.41
CA ILE A 250 -2.17 20.94 23.71
C ILE A 250 -1.18 20.87 24.87
N ASP A 251 -1.58 21.37 26.02
CA ASP A 251 -0.93 21.09 27.29
C ASP A 251 -1.34 19.67 27.76
N LEU A 252 -0.37 18.76 27.84
CA LEU A 252 -0.61 17.36 28.22
C LEU A 252 -1.08 17.19 29.68
N SER A 253 -0.87 18.18 30.53
CA SER A 253 -1.27 18.11 31.93
C SER A 253 -2.77 18.29 32.18
N ASN A 254 -3.48 18.97 31.23
CA ASN A 254 -4.88 19.34 31.41
C ASN A 254 -5.73 19.29 30.14
N GLY A 255 -5.12 19.07 28.95
CA GLY A 255 -5.80 19.05 27.66
C GLY A 255 -6.14 20.43 27.06
N ASP A 256 -5.68 21.53 27.67
CA ASP A 256 -5.94 22.87 27.16
C ASP A 256 -5.24 23.09 25.82
N ILE A 257 -5.95 23.68 24.85
CA ILE A 257 -5.39 24.01 23.54
C ILE A 257 -4.48 25.24 23.68
N ILE A 258 -3.19 25.05 23.39
CA ILE A 258 -2.18 26.12 23.33
C ILE A 258 -2.27 26.87 22.01
N ALA A 259 -2.34 26.13 20.88
CA ALA A 259 -2.44 26.70 19.54
C ALA A 259 -3.18 25.74 18.60
N VAL A 260 -3.71 26.27 17.50
CA VAL A 260 -4.34 25.50 16.43
C VAL A 260 -3.59 25.77 15.12
N VAL A 261 -3.30 24.76 14.36
CA VAL A 261 -2.73 24.88 13.02
C VAL A 261 -3.87 24.94 12.01
N GLU A 262 -4.14 26.14 11.49
CA GLU A 262 -5.27 26.45 10.62
C GLU A 262 -4.94 26.16 9.14
N THR A 263 -4.63 24.92 8.77
CA THR A 263 -4.42 24.55 7.36
C THR A 263 -5.76 24.44 6.62
N PRO A 264 -5.83 24.88 5.36
CA PRO A 264 -7.10 24.92 4.64
C PRO A 264 -7.52 23.59 3.98
N GLY A 265 -6.61 22.67 3.79
CA GLY A 265 -6.79 21.45 3.01
C GLY A 265 -6.70 20.15 3.81
N LYS A 266 -6.53 19.07 3.10
CA LYS A 266 -6.26 17.75 3.69
C LYS A 266 -5.01 17.78 4.55
N ILE A 267 -4.97 16.96 5.60
CA ILE A 267 -3.82 16.76 6.48
C ILE A 267 -3.50 15.27 6.45
N ASP A 268 -2.22 14.94 6.26
CA ASP A 268 -1.73 13.55 6.27
C ASP A 268 -0.92 13.29 7.54
N ASP A 269 0.33 13.67 7.60
CA ASP A 269 1.25 13.37 8.70
C ASP A 269 1.77 14.62 9.39
N VAL A 270 2.13 14.49 10.69
CA VAL A 270 2.68 15.56 11.50
C VAL A 270 3.69 15.00 12.51
N GLU A 271 4.88 15.62 12.60
CA GLU A 271 5.95 15.23 13.51
C GLU A 271 6.55 16.43 14.24
N ILE A 272 7.01 16.20 15.47
CA ILE A 272 7.60 17.22 16.34
C ILE A 272 9.13 17.22 16.17
N SER A 273 9.74 18.42 16.01
CA SER A 273 11.20 18.56 15.96
C SER A 273 11.86 18.13 17.28
N PRO A 274 13.14 17.68 17.25
CA PRO A 274 13.84 17.21 18.43
C PRO A 274 13.95 18.23 19.58
N ASP A 275 13.89 19.53 19.28
CA ASP A 275 13.89 20.60 20.27
C ASP A 275 12.47 21.09 20.66
N GLY A 276 11.43 20.51 20.05
CA GLY A 276 10.03 20.85 20.30
C GLY A 276 9.59 22.21 19.73
N SER A 277 10.44 22.94 19.02
CA SER A 277 10.14 24.30 18.57
C SER A 277 9.31 24.34 17.29
N GLN A 278 9.30 23.27 16.50
CA GLN A 278 8.65 23.20 15.21
C GLN A 278 7.94 21.85 14.98
N LEU A 279 7.01 21.85 14.02
CA LEU A 279 6.46 20.62 13.46
C LEU A 279 6.75 20.57 11.96
N SER A 280 7.00 19.40 11.43
CA SER A 280 6.74 19.11 10.02
C SER A 280 5.30 18.67 9.87
N LEU A 281 4.64 19.11 8.81
CA LEU A 281 3.25 18.77 8.52
C LEU A 281 3.09 18.57 7.03
N ILE A 282 2.62 17.41 6.62
CA ILE A 282 2.22 17.13 5.24
C ILE A 282 0.75 17.51 5.09
N ALA A 283 0.46 18.52 4.26
CA ALA A 283 -0.90 19.02 4.08
C ALA A 283 -1.15 19.57 2.68
N GLY A 284 -2.42 19.71 2.32
CA GLY A 284 -2.86 20.38 1.11
C GLY A 284 -2.67 21.90 1.20
N ILE A 285 -2.45 22.57 0.08
CA ILE A 285 -2.23 24.02 -0.01
C ILE A 285 -3.54 24.82 0.02
N ASP A 286 -4.66 24.21 -0.32
CA ASP A 286 -6.00 24.82 -0.25
C ASP A 286 -7.08 23.73 -0.13
N MET A 287 -8.33 24.15 0.10
CA MET A 287 -9.50 23.25 0.24
C MET A 287 -9.78 22.38 -0.98
N ASN A 288 -9.20 22.70 -2.12
CA ASN A 288 -9.39 21.97 -3.38
C ASN A 288 -8.12 21.23 -3.82
N ASP A 289 -7.08 21.25 -2.98
CA ASP A 289 -5.94 20.37 -3.17
C ASP A 289 -6.40 18.92 -2.98
N PRO A 290 -6.32 18.10 -4.03
CA PRO A 290 -6.87 16.76 -3.95
C PRO A 290 -6.09 15.84 -2.99
N ALA A 291 -4.82 16.17 -2.71
CA ALA A 291 -3.97 15.36 -1.85
C ALA A 291 -3.11 16.22 -0.91
N ALA A 292 -2.82 15.71 0.29
CA ALA A 292 -1.82 16.27 1.17
C ALA A 292 -0.44 15.84 0.68
N THR A 293 0.26 16.69 -0.06
CA THR A 293 1.58 16.37 -0.67
C THR A 293 2.61 17.50 -0.50
N THR A 294 2.23 18.55 0.24
CA THR A 294 3.11 19.69 0.50
C THR A 294 3.58 19.65 1.95
N VAL A 295 4.89 19.71 2.16
CA VAL A 295 5.46 19.80 3.51
C VAL A 295 5.42 21.26 3.99
N HIS A 296 4.92 21.43 5.20
CA HIS A 296 4.85 22.71 5.92
C HIS A 296 5.72 22.64 7.17
N LEU A 297 6.38 23.75 7.47
CA LEU A 297 7.07 23.97 8.74
C LEU A 297 6.17 24.83 9.63
N VAL A 298 5.86 24.34 10.82
CA VAL A 298 4.93 24.96 11.77
C VAL A 298 5.69 25.40 13.01
N ASP A 299 5.43 26.58 13.52
CA ASP A 299 5.93 27.09 14.81
C ASP A 299 4.99 26.60 15.93
N THR A 300 5.53 25.83 16.89
CA THR A 300 4.72 25.19 17.95
C THR A 300 4.11 26.17 18.94
N ALA A 301 4.73 27.34 19.15
CA ALA A 301 4.22 28.33 20.09
C ALA A 301 3.01 29.09 19.56
N THR A 302 2.87 29.21 18.23
CA THR A 302 1.87 30.06 17.59
C THR A 302 0.94 29.33 16.65
N GLY A 303 1.26 28.10 16.21
CA GLY A 303 0.54 27.36 15.16
C GLY A 303 0.70 27.98 13.76
N SER A 304 1.55 28.99 13.60
CA SER A 304 1.79 29.60 12.28
C SER A 304 2.66 28.69 11.41
N TYR A 305 2.37 28.61 10.12
CA TYR A 305 3.05 27.69 9.21
C TYR A 305 3.46 28.32 7.89
N ARG A 306 4.40 27.68 7.18
CA ARG A 306 4.79 27.99 5.82
C ARG A 306 5.14 26.74 5.04
N ALA A 307 4.77 26.70 3.78
CA ALA A 307 5.12 25.62 2.88
C ALA A 307 6.61 25.69 2.46
N LEU A 308 7.25 24.53 2.33
CA LEU A 308 8.65 24.43 1.87
C LEU A 308 8.76 24.15 0.37
N ASN A 309 7.85 23.35 -0.19
CA ASN A 309 7.89 22.88 -1.58
C ASN A 309 6.67 23.29 -2.42
N GLN A 310 5.93 24.33 -2.02
CA GLN A 310 4.74 24.79 -2.74
C GLN A 310 5.06 25.07 -4.23
N GLY A 311 4.26 24.46 -5.12
CA GLY A 311 4.41 24.62 -6.57
C GLY A 311 5.49 23.74 -7.21
N ALA A 312 6.17 22.90 -6.44
CA ALA A 312 7.05 21.88 -7.00
C ALA A 312 6.23 20.75 -7.67
N ALA A 313 6.80 20.15 -8.72
CA ALA A 313 6.20 19.03 -9.43
C ALA A 313 6.55 17.70 -8.75
N GLU A 314 6.06 17.51 -7.54
CA GLU A 314 6.36 16.39 -6.68
C GLU A 314 5.24 16.11 -5.67
N ALA A 315 5.37 15.01 -4.92
CA ALA A 315 4.58 14.70 -3.75
C ALA A 315 5.53 14.33 -2.60
N VAL A 316 5.42 14.98 -1.44
CA VAL A 316 6.03 14.52 -0.20
C VAL A 316 5.16 13.38 0.32
N VAL A 317 5.79 12.24 0.67
CA VAL A 317 5.10 11.05 1.13
C VAL A 317 5.46 10.67 2.56
N ASP A 318 6.58 11.21 3.09
CA ASP A 318 6.98 11.01 4.48
C ASP A 318 7.97 12.08 4.92
N THR A 319 8.02 12.39 6.22
CA THR A 319 8.96 13.33 6.82
C THR A 319 9.60 12.73 8.07
N GLU A 320 10.80 13.19 8.41
CA GLU A 320 11.51 12.74 9.61
C GLU A 320 12.51 13.80 10.06
N TRP A 321 12.49 14.17 11.33
CA TRP A 321 13.46 15.06 11.90
C TRP A 321 14.76 14.33 12.25
N LEU A 322 15.87 14.81 11.71
CA LEU A 322 17.19 14.28 12.03
C LEU A 322 17.66 14.81 13.40
N ALA A 323 18.53 14.04 14.07
CA ALA A 323 19.04 14.40 15.40
C ALA A 323 19.77 15.77 15.46
N ASP A 324 20.26 16.27 14.32
CA ASP A 324 20.89 17.59 14.20
C ASP A 324 19.89 18.74 13.95
N GLY A 325 18.59 18.46 13.96
CA GLY A 325 17.52 19.43 13.76
C GLY A 325 17.20 19.75 12.30
N ARG A 326 17.79 19.05 11.34
CA ARG A 326 17.40 19.13 9.93
C ARG A 326 16.17 18.26 9.68
N LEU A 327 15.39 18.61 8.67
CA LEU A 327 14.22 17.85 8.26
C LEU A 327 14.54 17.05 7.00
N ALA A 328 14.42 15.74 7.09
CA ALA A 328 14.45 14.82 5.94
C ALA A 328 13.04 14.61 5.39
N THR A 329 12.89 14.53 4.08
CA THR A 329 11.61 14.25 3.42
C THR A 329 11.81 13.22 2.31
N VAL A 330 10.95 12.23 2.26
CA VAL A 330 10.81 11.34 1.12
C VAL A 330 9.88 11.99 0.11
N VAL A 331 10.38 12.23 -1.10
CA VAL A 331 9.59 12.86 -2.17
C VAL A 331 9.48 11.95 -3.37
N HIS A 332 8.28 11.89 -3.97
CA HIS A 332 8.06 11.25 -5.26
C HIS A 332 8.00 12.32 -6.34
N ILE A 333 8.74 12.10 -7.44
CA ILE A 333 8.89 13.03 -8.56
C ILE A 333 8.58 12.25 -9.84
N GLY A 334 7.37 12.39 -10.36
CA GLY A 334 6.89 11.52 -11.42
C GLY A 334 6.90 10.06 -10.97
N VAL A 335 7.59 9.19 -11.71
CA VAL A 335 7.73 7.77 -11.39
C VAL A 335 8.98 7.43 -10.56
N GLN A 336 9.72 8.43 -10.08
CA GLN A 336 10.94 8.29 -9.28
C GLN A 336 10.74 8.82 -7.87
N SER A 337 11.72 8.57 -6.98
CA SER A 337 11.77 9.13 -5.63
C SER A 337 13.11 9.76 -5.31
N ALA A 338 13.16 10.59 -4.29
CA ALA A 338 14.38 11.15 -3.73
C ALA A 338 14.25 11.35 -2.21
N LEU A 339 15.38 11.36 -1.52
CA LEU A 339 15.49 11.85 -0.14
C LEU A 339 15.97 13.31 -0.20
N ARG A 340 15.19 14.24 0.36
CA ARG A 340 15.58 15.65 0.48
C ARG A 340 15.81 16.04 1.92
N ILE A 341 16.79 16.89 2.14
CA ILE A 341 17.13 17.43 3.45
C ILE A 341 16.94 18.95 3.41
N TYR A 342 16.23 19.46 4.40
CA TYR A 342 16.08 20.89 4.68
C TYR A 342 16.78 21.25 5.99
N ASN A 343 17.40 22.43 6.04
CA ASN A 343 17.90 22.99 7.29
C ASN A 343 16.75 23.30 8.25
N ALA A 344 17.02 23.46 9.56
CA ALA A 344 16.03 23.82 10.56
C ALA A 344 15.24 25.11 10.23
N ASP A 345 15.82 26.03 9.48
CA ASP A 345 15.12 27.22 8.99
C ASP A 345 14.26 26.95 7.74
N GLY A 346 14.19 25.68 7.28
CA GLY A 346 13.44 25.21 6.11
C GLY A 346 14.05 25.59 4.77
N SER A 347 15.30 26.09 4.74
CA SER A 347 16.04 26.25 3.49
C SER A 347 16.49 24.89 2.97
N PHE A 348 16.40 24.67 1.65
CA PHE A 348 16.88 23.44 1.01
C PHE A 348 18.39 23.26 1.24
N ALA A 349 18.82 22.09 1.68
CA ALA A 349 20.20 21.75 1.93
C ALA A 349 20.76 20.81 0.85
N GLU A 350 20.18 19.63 0.67
CA GLU A 350 20.71 18.60 -0.23
C GLU A 350 19.61 17.63 -0.70
N GLN A 351 19.88 16.90 -1.79
CA GLN A 351 19.04 15.83 -2.31
C GLN A 351 19.90 14.61 -2.65
N HIS A 352 19.35 13.43 -2.33
CA HIS A 352 19.95 12.13 -2.65
C HIS A 352 18.96 11.33 -3.49
N ASP A 353 19.38 10.94 -4.69
CA ASP A 353 18.57 10.14 -5.60
C ASP A 353 18.92 8.65 -5.39
N PRO A 354 17.97 7.81 -4.97
CA PRO A 354 18.20 6.38 -4.76
C PRO A 354 18.15 5.66 -6.12
N GLU A 355 19.30 5.39 -6.70
CA GLU A 355 19.39 4.76 -8.02
C GLU A 355 18.62 3.42 -8.07
N GLY A 356 17.53 3.40 -8.85
CA GLY A 356 16.70 2.18 -9.07
C GLY A 356 15.77 1.80 -7.91
N LEU A 357 15.70 2.60 -6.83
CA LEU A 357 14.81 2.38 -5.71
C LEU A 357 13.69 3.43 -5.66
N ILE A 358 12.56 3.04 -5.12
CA ILE A 358 11.48 3.94 -4.72
C ILE A 358 11.38 3.91 -3.20
N LEU A 359 11.74 5.02 -2.57
CA LEU A 359 11.62 5.22 -1.13
C LEU A 359 10.15 5.34 -0.76
N THR A 360 9.73 4.70 0.35
CA THR A 360 8.33 4.66 0.79
C THR A 360 8.14 5.11 2.23
N GLY A 361 9.21 5.23 3.00
CA GLY A 361 9.17 5.69 4.38
C GLY A 361 10.58 5.96 4.91
N ILE A 362 10.68 6.72 6.01
CA ILE A 362 11.95 7.10 6.65
C ILE A 362 11.78 7.12 8.16
N GLN A 363 12.83 6.72 8.88
CA GLN A 363 12.95 6.87 10.34
C GLN A 363 14.38 7.22 10.71
N SER A 364 14.56 8.01 11.77
CA SER A 364 15.88 8.38 12.28
C SER A 364 15.98 8.27 13.80
N ALA A 365 17.15 7.92 14.29
CA ALA A 365 17.53 8.08 15.70
C ALA A 365 19.03 8.19 15.80
N ALA A 366 19.52 9.05 16.69
CA ALA A 366 20.94 9.39 16.78
C ALA A 366 21.50 9.82 15.40
N GLU A 367 22.52 9.13 14.90
CA GLU A 367 23.09 9.39 13.57
C GLU A 367 22.61 8.40 12.49
N ARG A 368 21.70 7.50 12.84
CA ARG A 368 21.20 6.48 11.93
C ARG A 368 19.92 6.94 11.23
N VAL A 369 19.88 6.71 9.92
CA VAL A 369 18.68 6.90 9.10
C VAL A 369 18.37 5.58 8.39
N ALA A 370 17.17 5.10 8.55
CA ALA A 370 16.66 3.93 7.86
C ALA A 370 15.47 4.32 6.98
N VAL A 371 15.34 3.65 5.85
CA VAL A 371 14.24 3.86 4.90
C VAL A 371 13.64 2.53 4.50
N THR A 372 12.37 2.54 4.19
CA THR A 372 11.74 1.46 3.45
C THR A 372 11.77 1.81 1.97
N ALA A 373 12.08 0.84 1.13
CA ALA A 373 12.14 1.05 -0.32
C ALA A 373 11.84 -0.24 -1.08
N ASN A 374 11.34 -0.09 -2.30
CA ASN A 374 11.12 -1.17 -3.24
C ASN A 374 11.78 -0.88 -4.59
N ALA A 375 11.85 -1.88 -5.46
CA ALA A 375 12.39 -1.77 -6.80
C ALA A 375 11.55 -2.60 -7.79
N PRO A 376 11.75 -2.46 -9.10
CA PRO A 376 11.06 -3.31 -10.08
C PRO A 376 11.17 -4.81 -9.83
N GLN A 377 12.23 -5.26 -9.14
CA GLN A 377 12.54 -6.68 -8.92
C GLN A 377 12.27 -7.18 -7.51
N HIS A 378 11.84 -6.35 -6.57
CA HIS A 378 11.50 -6.77 -5.22
C HIS A 378 10.48 -5.84 -4.54
N PRO A 379 9.57 -6.39 -3.70
CA PRO A 379 8.72 -5.62 -2.81
C PRO A 379 9.53 -4.78 -1.80
N THR A 380 8.84 -4.11 -0.89
CA THR A 380 9.45 -3.24 0.11
C THR A 380 10.39 -4.01 1.04
N GLU A 381 11.61 -3.50 1.18
CA GLU A 381 12.67 -3.99 2.05
C GLU A 381 13.22 -2.84 2.90
N LEU A 382 13.98 -3.19 3.94
CA LEU A 382 14.70 -2.24 4.80
C LEU A 382 16.04 -1.85 4.19
N PHE A 383 16.29 -0.55 4.12
CA PHE A 383 17.58 0.03 3.72
C PHE A 383 18.08 0.98 4.81
N VAL A 384 19.39 1.13 4.90
CA VAL A 384 20.05 2.12 5.76
C VAL A 384 20.80 3.12 4.90
N TRP A 385 20.54 4.40 5.11
CA TRP A 385 21.26 5.47 4.45
C TRP A 385 22.61 5.67 5.12
N GLN A 386 23.69 5.45 4.39
CA GLN A 386 25.07 5.57 4.86
C GLN A 386 26.00 5.91 3.70
N ASP A 387 27.03 6.73 3.97
CA ASP A 387 28.04 7.13 2.98
C ASP A 387 27.44 7.73 1.69
N GLY A 388 26.26 8.37 1.79
CA GLY A 388 25.53 8.97 0.66
C GLY A 388 24.79 7.98 -0.23
N GLY A 389 24.65 6.72 0.16
CA GLY A 389 23.93 5.67 -0.55
C GLY A 389 22.97 4.89 0.37
N PHE A 390 22.17 4.01 -0.23
CA PHE A 390 21.18 3.18 0.47
C PHE A 390 21.65 1.72 0.45
N ALA A 391 22.04 1.20 1.62
CA ALA A 391 22.47 -0.19 1.79
C ALA A 391 21.28 -1.06 2.18
N ARG A 392 20.95 -2.09 1.40
CA ARG A 392 19.87 -3.05 1.69
C ARG A 392 20.25 -3.92 2.89
N TRP A 393 19.34 -4.05 3.86
CA TRP A 393 19.54 -4.80 5.10
C TRP A 393 18.66 -6.05 5.20
N THR A 394 17.61 -6.16 4.40
CA THR A 394 16.70 -7.32 4.40
C THR A 394 16.53 -7.91 3.01
N HIS A 395 16.24 -9.22 2.95
CA HIS A 395 16.20 -10.02 1.72
C HIS A 395 15.09 -11.07 1.81
N HIS A 396 13.85 -10.64 2.15
CA HIS A 396 12.73 -11.55 2.41
C HIS A 396 12.28 -12.32 1.16
N ASN A 397 12.46 -11.74 -0.03
CA ASN A 397 12.03 -12.34 -1.28
C ASN A 397 13.20 -12.73 -2.20
N ASP A 398 14.30 -13.30 -1.68
CA ASP A 398 15.47 -13.68 -2.48
C ASP A 398 15.17 -14.71 -3.57
N TRP A 399 14.11 -15.52 -3.38
CA TRP A 399 13.58 -16.44 -4.38
C TRP A 399 13.14 -15.76 -5.68
N LEU A 400 12.84 -14.46 -5.66
CA LEU A 400 12.55 -13.66 -6.85
C LEU A 400 13.74 -13.61 -7.84
N SER A 401 14.95 -13.92 -7.39
CA SER A 401 16.12 -14.09 -8.26
C SER A 401 15.98 -15.26 -9.26
N GLU A 402 15.02 -16.17 -9.04
CA GLU A 402 14.67 -17.27 -9.93
C GLU A 402 13.59 -16.90 -10.96
N ILE A 403 13.06 -15.67 -10.89
CA ILE A 403 11.99 -15.18 -11.77
C ILE A 403 12.58 -14.40 -12.96
N ASP A 404 12.08 -14.70 -14.15
CA ASP A 404 12.29 -13.89 -15.35
C ASP A 404 11.33 -12.68 -15.32
N PHE A 405 11.86 -11.49 -15.09
CA PHE A 405 11.10 -10.26 -15.12
C PHE A 405 11.05 -9.65 -16.52
N GLY A 406 9.90 -9.05 -16.87
CA GLY A 406 9.83 -8.14 -18.01
C GLY A 406 10.63 -6.86 -17.73
N GLU A 407 11.21 -6.25 -18.77
CA GLU A 407 11.86 -4.94 -18.64
C GLU A 407 10.83 -3.91 -18.17
N GLN A 408 11.09 -3.25 -17.04
CA GLN A 408 10.25 -2.20 -16.48
C GLN A 408 10.96 -0.85 -16.57
N ARG A 409 10.23 0.17 -17.05
CA ARG A 409 10.78 1.53 -17.23
C ARG A 409 9.70 2.60 -17.24
N ALA A 410 10.10 3.84 -17.01
CA ALA A 410 9.28 5.00 -17.31
C ALA A 410 8.98 5.08 -18.82
N TYR A 411 7.75 5.46 -19.17
CA TYR A 411 7.34 5.74 -20.53
C TYR A 411 6.56 7.05 -20.58
N ARG A 412 7.01 7.98 -21.44
CA ARG A 412 6.40 9.29 -21.63
C ARG A 412 5.74 9.39 -23.00
N TYR A 413 4.62 10.06 -23.05
CA TYR A 413 3.90 10.34 -24.28
C TYR A 413 3.22 11.71 -24.21
N ASN A 414 2.84 12.25 -25.37
CA ASN A 414 2.02 13.44 -25.43
C ASN A 414 0.55 13.03 -25.62
N ALA A 415 -0.31 13.50 -24.73
CA ALA A 415 -1.76 13.43 -24.92
C ALA A 415 -2.18 14.21 -26.18
N SER A 416 -3.37 13.95 -26.68
CA SER A 416 -3.88 14.55 -27.94
C SER A 416 -4.00 16.08 -27.92
N ASP A 417 -4.02 16.67 -26.70
CA ASP A 417 -4.00 18.12 -26.49
C ASP A 417 -2.59 18.70 -26.26
N GLY A 418 -1.55 17.85 -26.32
CA GLY A 418 -0.15 18.23 -26.21
C GLY A 418 0.43 18.19 -24.78
N GLN A 419 -0.36 17.82 -23.76
CA GLN A 419 0.15 17.60 -22.41
C GLN A 419 1.06 16.37 -22.40
N GLU A 420 2.28 16.50 -21.86
CA GLU A 420 3.12 15.34 -21.55
C GLU A 420 2.56 14.59 -20.35
N VAL A 421 2.42 13.28 -20.50
CA VAL A 421 1.97 12.34 -19.48
C VAL A 421 2.99 11.21 -19.38
N GLU A 422 3.20 10.71 -18.18
CA GLU A 422 4.16 9.63 -17.87
C GLU A 422 3.44 8.44 -17.24
N GLY A 423 4.04 7.27 -17.34
CA GLY A 423 3.61 6.06 -16.64
C GLY A 423 4.72 5.03 -16.58
N VAL A 424 4.42 3.88 -16.01
CA VAL A 424 5.33 2.74 -15.92
C VAL A 424 4.95 1.69 -16.95
N LEU A 425 5.92 1.30 -17.79
CA LEU A 425 5.76 0.24 -18.78
C LEU A 425 6.53 -1.00 -18.33
N ILE A 426 5.86 -2.15 -18.30
CA ILE A 426 6.46 -3.47 -18.13
C ILE A 426 6.31 -4.21 -19.46
N SER A 427 7.43 -4.54 -20.08
CA SER A 427 7.47 -5.30 -21.33
C SER A 427 7.26 -6.79 -21.09
N PRO A 428 6.74 -7.56 -22.07
CA PRO A 428 6.66 -9.02 -21.94
C PRO A 428 8.05 -9.64 -21.70
N VAL A 429 8.10 -10.70 -20.93
CA VAL A 429 9.31 -11.54 -20.80
C VAL A 429 9.70 -12.05 -22.19
N GLY A 430 10.97 -11.86 -22.56
CA GLY A 430 11.47 -12.18 -23.91
C GLY A 430 11.26 -11.08 -24.95
N GLY A 431 10.69 -9.96 -24.57
CA GLY A 431 10.54 -8.75 -25.39
C GLY A 431 9.25 -8.68 -26.21
N VAL A 432 9.01 -7.53 -26.81
CA VAL A 432 7.80 -7.24 -27.57
C VAL A 432 7.83 -8.00 -28.92
N PRO A 433 6.80 -8.79 -29.27
CA PRO A 433 6.75 -9.49 -30.54
C PRO A 433 6.52 -8.52 -31.72
N GLY A 434 6.91 -8.95 -32.93
CA GLY A 434 6.62 -8.18 -34.14
C GLY A 434 5.10 -8.01 -34.33
N GLY A 435 4.63 -6.76 -34.39
CA GLY A 435 3.21 -6.41 -34.49
C GLY A 435 2.59 -5.94 -33.16
N GLY A 436 3.38 -5.85 -32.09
CA GLY A 436 2.95 -5.43 -30.77
C GLY A 436 2.48 -6.58 -29.87
N ALA A 437 2.58 -6.41 -28.57
CA ALA A 437 2.09 -7.35 -27.57
C ALA A 437 0.60 -7.10 -27.24
N PRO A 438 -0.15 -8.13 -26.83
CA PRO A 438 -1.39 -7.89 -26.11
C PRO A 438 -1.05 -7.07 -24.87
N THR A 439 -1.87 -6.06 -24.53
CA THR A 439 -1.51 -5.07 -23.53
C THR A 439 -2.62 -4.87 -22.51
N ILE A 440 -2.25 -4.75 -21.24
CA ILE A 440 -3.17 -4.41 -20.15
C ILE A 440 -2.85 -2.99 -19.67
N MET A 441 -3.82 -2.07 -19.80
CA MET A 441 -3.76 -0.75 -19.19
C MET A 441 -4.24 -0.90 -17.74
N ASN A 442 -3.35 -0.81 -16.77
CA ASN A 442 -3.68 -0.90 -15.34
C ASN A 442 -3.79 0.51 -14.76
N VAL A 443 -5.01 0.96 -14.50
CA VAL A 443 -5.32 2.33 -14.08
C VAL A 443 -5.47 2.38 -12.57
N HIS A 444 -4.69 3.25 -11.91
CA HIS A 444 -4.78 3.41 -10.45
C HIS A 444 -6.07 4.09 -10.01
N GLY A 445 -6.42 3.90 -8.73
CA GLY A 445 -7.53 4.58 -8.06
C GLY A 445 -7.15 5.98 -7.57
N GLY A 446 -7.99 6.59 -6.77
CA GLY A 446 -7.88 7.94 -6.27
C GLY A 446 -8.92 8.87 -6.89
N PRO A 447 -8.57 9.76 -7.84
CA PRO A 447 -7.35 9.80 -8.66
C PRO A 447 -6.08 10.28 -7.97
N GLU A 448 -6.16 10.71 -6.73
CA GLU A 448 -5.08 11.25 -5.90
C GLU A 448 -4.06 10.18 -5.47
N ALA A 449 -3.48 9.53 -6.45
CA ALA A 449 -2.41 8.54 -6.32
C ALA A 449 -1.49 8.64 -7.53
N HIS A 450 -0.43 7.84 -7.57
CA HIS A 450 0.43 7.67 -8.74
C HIS A 450 1.11 6.31 -8.71
N GLU A 451 1.61 5.89 -9.86
CA GLU A 451 2.44 4.70 -10.01
C GLU A 451 3.91 5.11 -10.13
N SER A 452 4.76 4.51 -9.30
CA SER A 452 6.21 4.71 -9.32
C SER A 452 6.91 3.55 -10.01
N ASN A 453 8.13 3.76 -10.52
CA ASN A 453 8.93 2.72 -11.18
C ASN A 453 9.58 1.76 -10.15
N GLY A 454 8.78 1.33 -9.17
CA GLY A 454 9.11 0.34 -8.16
C GLY A 454 8.39 -0.98 -8.38
N TRP A 455 8.04 -1.70 -7.32
CA TRP A 455 7.32 -2.96 -7.38
C TRP A 455 5.87 -2.76 -7.84
N GLN A 456 5.51 -3.37 -8.98
CA GLN A 456 4.21 -3.18 -9.64
C GLN A 456 3.43 -4.49 -9.83
N THR A 457 3.60 -5.45 -8.92
CA THR A 457 2.88 -6.72 -8.97
C THR A 457 2.18 -7.00 -7.64
N ALA A 458 0.87 -7.15 -7.70
CA ALA A 458 0.02 -7.49 -6.55
C ALA A 458 -1.21 -8.27 -7.03
N TYR A 459 -2.05 -8.72 -6.12
CA TYR A 459 -3.25 -9.48 -6.48
C TYR A 459 -4.16 -8.76 -7.50
N SER A 460 -4.27 -7.43 -7.42
CA SER A 460 -5.08 -6.58 -8.31
C SER A 460 -4.26 -5.81 -9.34
N LYS A 461 -2.94 -5.95 -9.33
CA LYS A 461 -2.01 -5.40 -10.31
C LYS A 461 -1.32 -6.54 -11.05
N PRO A 462 -1.62 -6.77 -12.34
CA PRO A 462 -1.13 -7.94 -13.06
C PRO A 462 0.39 -7.95 -13.28
N GLY A 463 1.04 -6.79 -13.37
CA GLY A 463 2.47 -6.57 -13.39
C GLY A 463 3.30 -7.67 -14.07
N HIS A 464 4.23 -8.25 -13.33
CA HIS A 464 5.13 -9.28 -13.84
C HIS A 464 4.46 -10.65 -14.08
N VAL A 465 3.29 -10.92 -13.46
CA VAL A 465 2.50 -12.12 -13.80
C VAL A 465 2.04 -12.04 -15.26
N ALA A 466 1.45 -10.92 -15.65
CA ALA A 466 1.03 -10.69 -17.02
C ALA A 466 2.23 -10.63 -18.00
N ALA A 467 3.33 -9.98 -17.59
CA ALA A 467 4.55 -9.92 -18.40
C ALA A 467 5.12 -11.32 -18.66
N GLY A 468 5.07 -12.21 -17.67
CA GLY A 468 5.45 -13.62 -17.79
C GLY A 468 4.59 -14.41 -18.77
N GLN A 469 3.33 -14.03 -18.95
CA GLN A 469 2.39 -14.61 -19.91
C GLN A 469 2.44 -13.95 -21.31
N GLY A 470 3.34 -12.98 -21.51
CA GLY A 470 3.56 -12.34 -22.81
C GLY A 470 2.78 -11.05 -23.04
N TYR A 471 2.18 -10.45 -22.00
CA TYR A 471 1.55 -9.13 -22.07
C TYR A 471 2.57 -8.02 -21.89
N ALA A 472 2.34 -6.88 -22.52
CA ALA A 472 2.81 -5.61 -22.00
C ALA A 472 1.81 -5.11 -20.95
N VAL A 473 2.31 -4.47 -19.89
CA VAL A 473 1.48 -3.80 -18.88
C VAL A 473 1.87 -2.34 -18.82
N PHE A 474 0.90 -1.44 -18.94
CA PHE A 474 1.15 -0.01 -18.79
C PHE A 474 0.32 0.57 -17.65
N LEU A 475 0.99 1.28 -16.75
CA LEU A 475 0.40 1.92 -15.58
C LEU A 475 0.52 3.44 -15.77
N PRO A 476 -0.51 4.10 -16.33
CA PRO A 476 -0.48 5.54 -16.62
C PRO A 476 -0.64 6.39 -15.36
N ASN A 477 0.15 7.45 -15.23
CA ASN A 477 -0.09 8.57 -14.32
C ASN A 477 -0.88 9.66 -15.05
N TYR A 478 -2.16 9.40 -15.26
CA TYR A 478 -3.08 10.28 -15.98
C TYR A 478 -3.30 11.60 -15.19
N ARG A 479 -3.81 12.64 -15.88
CA ARG A 479 -4.12 13.92 -15.23
C ARG A 479 -5.09 13.75 -14.07
N GLY A 480 -4.70 14.23 -12.89
CA GLY A 480 -5.33 13.92 -11.59
C GLY A 480 -4.36 13.20 -10.64
N SER A 481 -3.32 12.55 -11.16
CA SER A 481 -2.31 11.86 -10.36
C SER A 481 -1.46 12.82 -9.53
N THR A 482 -0.96 12.35 -8.39
CA THR A 482 0.04 13.04 -7.55
C THR A 482 1.45 12.89 -8.14
N ALA A 483 2.47 13.45 -7.48
CA ALA A 483 3.89 13.46 -7.89
C ALA A 483 4.25 14.32 -9.12
N TYR A 484 3.28 15.05 -9.68
CA TYR A 484 3.47 16.02 -10.78
C TYR A 484 3.08 17.45 -10.36
N GLY A 485 2.85 17.67 -9.07
CA GLY A 485 2.43 18.94 -8.46
C GLY A 485 0.91 19.15 -8.45
N THR A 486 0.45 20.01 -7.54
CA THR A 486 -0.97 20.25 -7.25
C THR A 486 -1.79 20.68 -8.49
N GLU A 487 -1.21 21.48 -9.38
CA GLU A 487 -1.92 21.92 -10.59
C GLU A 487 -2.21 20.76 -11.56
N PHE A 488 -1.33 19.76 -11.65
CA PHE A 488 -1.57 18.55 -12.42
C PHE A 488 -2.66 17.68 -11.76
N SER A 489 -2.59 17.54 -10.44
CA SER A 489 -3.57 16.77 -9.67
C SER A 489 -4.97 17.37 -9.74
N LYS A 490 -5.12 18.69 -9.89
CA LYS A 490 -6.42 19.38 -10.01
C LYS A 490 -7.06 19.29 -11.41
N GLN A 491 -6.37 18.79 -12.44
CA GLN A 491 -6.87 18.89 -13.82
C GLN A 491 -8.14 18.06 -14.09
N HIS A 492 -8.45 17.06 -13.28
CA HIS A 492 -9.69 16.28 -13.40
C HIS A 492 -10.91 16.98 -12.76
N GLN A 493 -10.70 17.96 -11.88
CA GLN A 493 -11.77 18.57 -11.06
C GLN A 493 -12.86 19.24 -11.91
N GLY A 494 -14.11 18.88 -11.60
CA GLY A 494 -15.29 19.40 -12.31
C GLY A 494 -15.46 18.93 -13.75
N ARG A 495 -14.62 18.01 -14.21
CA ARG A 495 -14.53 17.56 -15.59
C ARG A 495 -14.44 16.06 -15.73
N TYR A 496 -14.91 15.28 -14.80
CA TYR A 496 -14.86 13.81 -14.82
C TYR A 496 -14.79 13.21 -16.21
N THR A 497 -13.94 12.18 -16.40
CA THR A 497 -13.72 11.43 -17.62
C THR A 497 -12.95 12.16 -18.75
N ASP A 498 -12.76 13.45 -18.63
CA ASP A 498 -11.99 14.26 -19.56
C ASP A 498 -11.26 15.41 -18.80
N PRO A 499 -9.92 15.44 -18.78
CA PRO A 499 -9.01 14.76 -19.72
C PRO A 499 -8.49 13.38 -19.30
N GLU A 500 -8.70 12.95 -18.05
CA GLU A 500 -7.98 11.83 -17.43
C GLU A 500 -8.18 10.49 -18.15
N PHE A 501 -9.41 10.13 -18.53
CA PHE A 501 -9.63 8.85 -19.22
C PHE A 501 -9.28 8.92 -20.72
N ARG A 502 -9.22 10.12 -21.27
CA ARG A 502 -8.65 10.32 -22.63
C ARG A 502 -7.14 10.08 -22.62
N ASP A 503 -6.41 10.48 -21.57
CA ASP A 503 -4.98 10.21 -21.43
C ASP A 503 -4.67 8.72 -21.53
N ILE A 504 -5.55 7.83 -21.01
CA ILE A 504 -5.39 6.37 -21.10
C ILE A 504 -5.49 5.89 -22.56
N VAL A 505 -6.44 6.43 -23.34
CA VAL A 505 -6.59 6.11 -24.77
C VAL A 505 -5.40 6.66 -25.56
N ASP A 506 -4.95 7.87 -25.26
CA ASP A 506 -3.78 8.48 -25.87
C ASP A 506 -2.51 7.68 -25.59
N ALA A 507 -2.35 7.14 -24.35
CA ALA A 507 -1.27 6.22 -24.00
C ALA A 507 -1.28 4.96 -24.86
N LYS A 508 -2.45 4.30 -25.00
CA LYS A 508 -2.62 3.14 -25.88
C LYS A 508 -2.17 3.44 -27.31
N ASN A 509 -2.60 4.59 -27.85
CA ASN A 509 -2.27 4.99 -29.21
C ASN A 509 -0.77 5.29 -29.37
N ALA A 510 -0.12 5.91 -28.38
CA ALA A 510 1.31 6.16 -28.38
C ALA A 510 2.11 4.85 -28.34
N LEU A 511 1.75 3.92 -27.43
CA LEU A 511 2.37 2.60 -27.34
C LEU A 511 2.20 1.80 -28.64
N ALA A 512 1.05 1.90 -29.31
CA ALA A 512 0.80 1.24 -30.59
C ALA A 512 1.64 1.88 -31.72
N ALA A 513 1.78 3.20 -31.73
CA ALA A 513 2.63 3.91 -32.70
C ALA A 513 4.12 3.51 -32.56
N ASP A 514 4.57 3.25 -31.34
CA ASP A 514 5.92 2.77 -31.02
C ASP A 514 6.09 1.25 -31.26
N GLY A 515 5.03 0.55 -31.69
CA GLY A 515 5.05 -0.89 -31.97
C GLY A 515 5.11 -1.78 -30.72
N ILE A 516 4.82 -1.24 -29.54
CA ILE A 516 4.82 -1.96 -28.25
C ILE A 516 3.49 -2.71 -28.08
N THR A 517 2.37 -2.06 -28.36
CA THR A 517 1.01 -2.56 -28.14
C THR A 517 0.35 -2.96 -29.45
N ASP A 518 -0.32 -4.11 -29.45
CA ASP A 518 -1.33 -4.43 -30.47
C ASP A 518 -2.66 -3.73 -30.08
N PRO A 519 -3.07 -2.68 -30.80
CA PRO A 519 -4.26 -1.90 -30.44
C PRO A 519 -5.56 -2.71 -30.48
N GLY A 520 -5.60 -3.81 -31.23
CA GLY A 520 -6.74 -4.73 -31.30
C GLY A 520 -6.82 -5.69 -30.11
N ARG A 521 -5.74 -5.83 -29.33
CA ARG A 521 -5.63 -6.71 -28.17
C ARG A 521 -5.22 -5.93 -26.90
N THR A 522 -5.89 -4.80 -26.67
CA THR A 522 -5.67 -3.97 -25.49
C THR A 522 -6.84 -4.09 -24.53
N GLY A 523 -6.56 -4.44 -23.28
CA GLY A 523 -7.51 -4.47 -22.18
C GLY A 523 -7.29 -3.33 -21.18
N ILE A 524 -8.26 -3.13 -20.30
CA ILE A 524 -8.20 -2.13 -19.23
C ILE A 524 -8.63 -2.75 -17.89
N THR A 525 -7.92 -2.43 -16.82
CA THR A 525 -8.26 -2.83 -15.46
C THR A 525 -7.90 -1.73 -14.47
N GLY A 526 -8.48 -1.80 -13.28
CA GLY A 526 -8.14 -0.97 -12.15
C GLY A 526 -9.20 -1.05 -11.06
N GLY A 527 -8.84 -0.56 -9.87
CA GLY A 527 -9.71 -0.49 -8.70
C GLY A 527 -10.21 0.93 -8.43
N SER A 528 -11.39 1.05 -7.76
CA SER A 528 -11.94 2.35 -7.34
C SER A 528 -12.12 3.32 -8.52
N TYR A 529 -11.42 4.46 -8.53
CA TYR A 529 -11.40 5.36 -9.70
C TYR A 529 -10.83 4.68 -10.95
N GLY A 530 -9.86 3.78 -10.82
CA GLY A 530 -9.39 2.92 -11.91
C GLY A 530 -10.46 1.92 -12.37
N GLY A 531 -11.31 1.45 -11.45
CA GLY A 531 -12.52 0.68 -11.77
C GLY A 531 -13.57 1.52 -12.53
N TYR A 532 -13.68 2.80 -12.22
CA TYR A 532 -14.47 3.77 -13.00
C TYR A 532 -13.92 3.91 -14.43
N ALA A 533 -12.60 4.06 -14.57
CA ALA A 533 -11.96 4.07 -15.88
C ALA A 533 -12.21 2.76 -16.66
N SER A 534 -12.20 1.61 -15.97
CA SER A 534 -12.47 0.30 -16.56
C SER A 534 -13.92 0.16 -17.02
N ALA A 535 -14.87 0.64 -16.21
CA ALA A 535 -16.29 0.71 -16.60
C ALA A 535 -16.52 1.66 -17.77
N TRP A 536 -15.84 2.81 -17.76
CA TRP A 536 -15.86 3.79 -18.87
C TRP A 536 -15.28 3.22 -20.16
N GLY A 537 -14.17 2.48 -20.03
CA GLY A 537 -13.55 1.73 -21.13
C GLY A 537 -14.46 0.69 -21.75
N ALA A 538 -15.27 0.00 -20.92
CA ALA A 538 -16.22 -1.00 -21.40
C ALA A 538 -17.51 -0.42 -22.00
N THR A 539 -17.82 0.85 -21.72
CA THR A 539 -19.05 1.51 -22.17
C THR A 539 -18.78 2.64 -23.16
N TYR A 540 -18.31 3.80 -22.71
CA TYR A 540 -18.07 4.96 -23.58
C TYR A 540 -16.96 4.72 -24.61
N TYR A 541 -15.83 4.11 -24.17
CA TYR A 541 -14.69 3.75 -25.01
C TYR A 541 -14.71 2.27 -25.45
N SER A 542 -15.89 1.67 -25.60
CA SER A 542 -16.01 0.24 -25.92
C SER A 542 -15.32 -0.18 -27.22
N GLU A 543 -15.13 0.73 -28.16
CA GLU A 543 -14.37 0.47 -29.40
C GLU A 543 -12.84 0.42 -29.16
N GLU A 544 -12.36 1.04 -28.07
CA GLU A 544 -10.94 1.19 -27.80
C GLU A 544 -10.34 -0.03 -27.08
N PHE A 545 -11.14 -0.77 -26.30
CA PHE A 545 -10.66 -1.88 -25.47
C PHE A 545 -11.31 -3.21 -25.83
N ALA A 546 -10.49 -4.25 -25.94
CA ALA A 546 -10.95 -5.61 -26.29
C ALA A 546 -11.46 -6.39 -25.09
N ALA A 547 -11.06 -6.04 -23.86
CA ALA A 547 -11.56 -6.62 -22.60
C ALA A 547 -11.45 -5.59 -21.48
N SER A 548 -12.28 -5.75 -20.43
CA SER A 548 -12.24 -4.91 -19.23
C SER A 548 -12.39 -5.76 -17.98
N VAL A 549 -11.65 -5.38 -16.92
CA VAL A 549 -11.82 -5.92 -15.55
C VAL A 549 -12.02 -4.74 -14.61
N MET A 550 -13.22 -4.60 -14.05
CA MET A 550 -13.61 -3.53 -13.13
C MET A 550 -13.56 -4.06 -11.70
N PHE A 551 -12.78 -3.43 -10.85
CA PHE A 551 -12.71 -3.75 -9.42
C PHE A 551 -13.21 -2.59 -8.57
N VAL A 552 -14.20 -2.84 -7.68
CA VAL A 552 -14.80 -1.88 -6.74
C VAL A 552 -15.04 -0.50 -7.37
N GLY A 553 -15.49 -0.48 -8.62
CA GLY A 553 -15.51 0.70 -9.47
C GLY A 553 -16.84 1.46 -9.45
N ILE A 554 -16.78 2.69 -9.92
CA ILE A 554 -17.92 3.60 -10.01
C ILE A 554 -18.60 3.44 -11.36
N SER A 555 -19.92 3.27 -11.37
CA SER A 555 -20.72 3.19 -12.60
C SER A 555 -21.70 4.32 -12.77
N ASN A 556 -22.09 4.97 -11.67
CA ASN A 556 -23.13 6.00 -11.65
C ASN A 556 -22.76 7.10 -10.62
N GLN A 557 -22.33 8.26 -11.10
CA GLN A 557 -21.91 9.36 -10.23
C GLN A 557 -23.07 9.93 -9.38
N VAL A 558 -24.31 9.77 -9.81
CA VAL A 558 -25.47 10.22 -9.03
C VAL A 558 -25.65 9.36 -7.77
N SER A 559 -25.72 8.04 -7.94
CA SER A 559 -25.90 7.12 -6.81
C SER A 559 -24.64 7.06 -5.93
N LYS A 560 -23.43 7.21 -6.49
CA LYS A 560 -22.17 7.25 -5.73
C LYS A 560 -22.18 8.33 -4.64
N PHE A 561 -22.69 9.53 -4.92
CA PHE A 561 -22.84 10.58 -3.91
C PHE A 561 -23.80 10.20 -2.77
N GLY A 562 -24.83 9.44 -3.08
CA GLY A 562 -25.88 9.08 -2.11
C GLY A 562 -25.60 7.79 -1.33
N THR A 563 -24.60 7.00 -1.74
CA THR A 563 -24.31 5.69 -1.15
C THR A 563 -22.87 5.53 -0.64
N GLY A 564 -21.97 6.43 -1.00
CA GLY A 564 -20.59 6.41 -0.52
C GLY A 564 -20.40 7.22 0.77
N ASP A 565 -19.29 7.00 1.43
CA ASP A 565 -18.92 7.56 2.74
C ASP A 565 -18.10 8.86 2.68
N ILE A 566 -17.91 9.47 1.47
CA ILE A 566 -17.08 10.67 1.26
C ILE A 566 -17.77 11.75 0.39
N PRO A 567 -19.04 12.14 0.65
CA PRO A 567 -19.74 13.08 -0.22
C PRO A 567 -19.13 14.50 -0.25
N PHE A 568 -18.61 15.01 0.86
CA PHE A 568 -17.98 16.35 0.91
C PHE A 568 -16.60 16.34 0.24
N GLU A 569 -15.84 15.28 0.43
CA GLU A 569 -14.57 15.10 -0.28
C GLU A 569 -14.80 15.07 -1.80
N MET A 570 -15.76 14.27 -2.28
CA MET A 570 -16.15 14.27 -3.70
C MET A 570 -16.56 15.65 -4.22
N TYR A 571 -17.27 16.45 -3.40
CA TYR A 571 -17.58 17.83 -3.77
C TYR A 571 -16.33 18.71 -3.83
N ASN A 572 -15.45 18.63 -2.82
CA ASN A 572 -14.32 19.54 -2.67
C ASN A 572 -13.22 19.30 -3.73
N VAL A 573 -12.94 18.05 -4.07
CA VAL A 573 -11.74 17.72 -4.87
C VAL A 573 -12.02 16.94 -6.17
N HIS A 574 -13.27 16.51 -6.40
CA HIS A 574 -13.62 15.83 -7.65
C HIS A 574 -14.62 16.61 -8.49
N SER A 575 -15.92 16.57 -8.13
CA SER A 575 -16.99 17.08 -8.98
C SER A 575 -17.10 18.60 -8.99
N ARG A 576 -16.71 19.27 -7.92
CA ARG A 576 -16.90 20.72 -7.71
C ARG A 576 -18.38 21.17 -7.84
N ALA A 577 -19.32 20.24 -7.81
CA ALA A 577 -20.75 20.47 -7.90
C ALA A 577 -21.52 19.34 -7.20
N TRP A 578 -22.64 19.67 -6.57
CA TRP A 578 -23.55 18.66 -6.06
C TRP A 578 -24.36 18.03 -7.18
N PRO A 579 -24.81 16.77 -7.09
CA PRO A 579 -25.64 16.13 -8.11
C PRO A 579 -26.91 16.92 -8.45
N TRP A 580 -27.59 17.46 -7.44
CA TRP A 580 -28.83 18.24 -7.62
C TRP A 580 -28.62 19.58 -8.33
N ASP A 581 -27.40 20.10 -8.40
CA ASP A 581 -27.07 21.29 -9.16
C ASP A 581 -26.79 20.98 -10.63
N ASN A 582 -26.47 19.73 -10.98
CA ASN A 582 -26.06 19.35 -12.35
C ASN A 582 -26.33 17.87 -12.69
N TRP A 583 -27.59 17.41 -12.54
CA TRP A 583 -28.00 16.03 -12.79
C TRP A 583 -27.56 15.49 -14.16
N GLU A 584 -27.74 16.31 -15.21
CA GLU A 584 -27.44 15.87 -16.58
C GLU A 584 -25.95 15.57 -16.75
N ASN A 585 -25.07 16.44 -16.28
CA ASN A 585 -23.63 16.20 -16.35
C ASN A 585 -23.23 14.98 -15.52
N MET A 586 -23.79 14.81 -14.30
CA MET A 586 -23.50 13.63 -13.48
C MET A 586 -23.87 12.32 -14.18
N LEU A 587 -24.97 12.31 -14.95
CA LEU A 587 -25.34 11.16 -15.76
C LEU A 587 -24.41 10.99 -16.96
N GLN A 588 -24.05 12.08 -17.65
CA GLN A 588 -23.18 12.04 -18.84
C GLN A 588 -21.76 11.57 -18.53
N VAL A 589 -21.29 11.73 -17.29
CA VAL A 589 -20.01 11.18 -16.83
C VAL A 589 -20.15 9.81 -16.15
N SER A 590 -21.31 9.19 -16.24
CA SER A 590 -21.60 7.86 -15.65
C SER A 590 -21.56 6.75 -16.69
N PRO A 591 -20.79 5.66 -16.52
CA PRO A 591 -20.76 4.50 -17.41
C PRO A 591 -22.13 3.93 -17.73
N VAL A 592 -23.06 3.88 -16.77
CA VAL A 592 -24.42 3.37 -16.97
C VAL A 592 -25.21 4.12 -18.04
N TYR A 593 -24.88 5.39 -18.30
CA TYR A 593 -25.52 6.20 -19.34
C TYR A 593 -25.24 5.67 -20.74
N TYR A 594 -24.07 5.04 -20.96
CA TYR A 594 -23.57 4.57 -22.26
C TYR A 594 -23.65 3.05 -22.45
N THR A 595 -24.42 2.36 -21.65
CA THR A 595 -24.55 0.90 -21.75
C THR A 595 -25.16 0.40 -23.07
N ASP A 596 -25.79 1.27 -23.87
CA ASP A 596 -26.19 0.97 -25.25
C ASP A 596 -25.00 0.77 -26.20
N ARG A 597 -23.82 1.25 -25.86
CA ARG A 597 -22.56 1.09 -26.63
C ARG A 597 -21.73 -0.10 -26.18
N ALA A 598 -22.01 -0.66 -25.00
CA ALA A 598 -21.18 -1.71 -24.39
C ALA A 598 -21.10 -2.94 -25.29
N ARG A 599 -19.89 -3.22 -25.79
CA ARG A 599 -19.54 -4.39 -26.62
C ARG A 599 -18.27 -5.08 -26.09
N THR A 600 -17.55 -4.44 -25.18
CA THR A 600 -16.34 -4.95 -24.58
C THR A 600 -16.71 -5.98 -23.51
N PRO A 601 -16.19 -7.21 -23.59
CA PRO A 601 -16.31 -8.18 -22.51
C PRO A 601 -15.87 -7.58 -21.19
N ILE A 602 -16.69 -7.67 -20.13
CA ILE A 602 -16.40 -7.08 -18.84
C ILE A 602 -16.58 -8.05 -17.68
N LEU A 603 -15.51 -8.22 -16.88
CA LEU A 603 -15.55 -8.86 -15.57
C LEU A 603 -15.64 -7.76 -14.52
N ILE A 604 -16.63 -7.87 -13.63
CA ILE A 604 -16.87 -6.94 -12.53
C ILE A 604 -16.65 -7.71 -11.24
N MET A 605 -15.79 -7.19 -10.35
CA MET A 605 -15.50 -7.80 -9.05
C MET A 605 -15.64 -6.76 -7.93
N HIS A 606 -16.30 -7.13 -6.80
CA HIS A 606 -16.62 -6.18 -5.74
C HIS A 606 -16.71 -6.86 -4.38
N GLY A 607 -16.23 -6.20 -3.32
CA GLY A 607 -16.47 -6.62 -1.94
C GLY A 607 -17.90 -6.29 -1.50
N GLU A 608 -18.60 -7.21 -0.83
CA GLU A 608 -19.99 -6.97 -0.41
C GLU A 608 -20.14 -5.95 0.71
N GLU A 609 -19.07 -5.68 1.46
CA GLU A 609 -19.05 -4.73 2.59
C GLU A 609 -18.36 -3.40 2.25
N ASP A 610 -18.26 -3.06 0.97
CA ASP A 610 -17.65 -1.81 0.52
C ASP A 610 -18.54 -0.59 0.83
N THR A 611 -18.07 0.27 1.73
CA THR A 611 -18.73 1.53 2.10
C THR A 611 -18.23 2.72 1.29
N ARG A 612 -17.04 2.64 0.67
CA ARG A 612 -16.45 3.68 -0.15
C ARG A 612 -17.14 3.78 -1.51
N VAL A 613 -17.30 2.65 -2.18
CA VAL A 613 -18.04 2.50 -3.42
C VAL A 613 -19.05 1.38 -3.22
N ASP A 614 -20.29 1.75 -2.98
CA ASP A 614 -21.37 0.79 -2.69
C ASP A 614 -21.45 -0.32 -3.76
N PRO A 615 -21.57 -1.60 -3.38
CA PRO A 615 -21.66 -2.74 -4.32
C PRO A 615 -22.82 -2.62 -5.33
N GLY A 616 -23.81 -1.80 -5.03
CA GLY A 616 -24.88 -1.43 -5.96
C GLY A 616 -24.37 -0.80 -7.24
N GLN A 617 -23.21 -0.10 -7.23
CA GLN A 617 -22.58 0.42 -8.43
C GLN A 617 -22.28 -0.69 -9.44
N SER A 618 -21.68 -1.78 -8.98
CA SER A 618 -21.39 -2.95 -9.80
C SER A 618 -22.66 -3.66 -10.28
N LEU A 619 -23.66 -3.78 -9.41
CA LEU A 619 -24.94 -4.39 -9.74
C LEU A 619 -25.74 -3.59 -10.79
N GLU A 620 -25.74 -2.23 -10.69
CA GLU A 620 -26.34 -1.35 -11.70
C GLU A 620 -25.72 -1.57 -13.08
N LEU A 621 -24.39 -1.52 -13.18
CA LEU A 621 -23.69 -1.70 -14.44
C LEU A 621 -23.98 -3.07 -15.06
N TYR A 622 -23.86 -4.14 -14.24
CA TYR A 622 -24.18 -5.49 -14.67
C TYR A 622 -25.59 -5.60 -15.23
N ARG A 623 -26.59 -5.09 -14.51
CA ARG A 623 -28.01 -5.15 -14.92
C ARG A 623 -28.26 -4.38 -16.21
N PHE A 624 -27.70 -3.18 -16.32
CA PHE A 624 -27.97 -2.32 -17.49
C PHE A 624 -27.32 -2.89 -18.75
N ILE A 625 -26.08 -3.40 -18.67
CA ILE A 625 -25.42 -4.03 -19.82
C ILE A 625 -26.14 -5.32 -20.20
N SER A 626 -26.39 -6.22 -19.25
CA SER A 626 -27.02 -7.54 -19.55
C SER A 626 -28.41 -7.41 -20.14
N ILE A 627 -29.17 -6.36 -19.82
CA ILE A 627 -30.50 -6.11 -20.40
C ILE A 627 -30.40 -5.42 -21.77
N ARG A 628 -29.54 -4.40 -21.90
CA ARG A 628 -29.46 -3.59 -23.15
C ARG A 628 -28.60 -4.24 -24.22
N GLN A 629 -27.61 -5.04 -23.82
CA GLN A 629 -26.63 -5.69 -24.70
C GLN A 629 -26.43 -7.16 -24.28
N PRO A 630 -27.46 -8.00 -24.44
CA PRO A 630 -27.46 -9.38 -23.95
C PRO A 630 -26.38 -10.27 -24.58
N GLU A 631 -25.80 -9.86 -25.72
CA GLU A 631 -24.73 -10.58 -26.40
C GLU A 631 -23.32 -10.22 -25.86
N THR A 632 -23.22 -9.15 -25.07
CA THR A 632 -21.92 -8.73 -24.51
C THR A 632 -21.54 -9.66 -23.36
N PRO A 633 -20.37 -10.33 -23.42
CA PRO A 633 -19.91 -11.16 -22.30
C PRO A 633 -19.73 -10.32 -21.04
N ILE A 634 -20.47 -10.65 -19.99
CA ILE A 634 -20.42 -9.93 -18.72
C ILE A 634 -20.54 -10.92 -17.54
N ARG A 635 -19.69 -10.70 -16.54
CA ARG A 635 -19.74 -11.44 -15.27
C ARG A 635 -19.61 -10.47 -14.11
N LEU A 636 -20.39 -10.71 -13.05
CA LEU A 636 -20.28 -10.02 -11.77
C LEU A 636 -19.93 -11.06 -10.69
N VAL A 637 -18.87 -10.77 -9.92
CA VAL A 637 -18.40 -11.57 -8.79
C VAL A 637 -18.41 -10.70 -7.54
N PHE A 638 -19.08 -11.17 -6.51
CA PHE A 638 -19.04 -10.57 -5.18
C PHE A 638 -18.14 -11.38 -4.25
N TYR A 639 -17.41 -10.69 -3.39
CA TYR A 639 -16.59 -11.26 -2.32
C TYR A 639 -17.23 -10.96 -0.97
N PRO A 640 -17.93 -11.94 -0.35
CA PRO A 640 -18.54 -11.77 0.97
C PRO A 640 -17.48 -11.46 2.04
N GLY A 641 -17.77 -10.51 2.94
CA GLY A 641 -16.86 -10.09 4.01
C GLY A 641 -15.71 -9.18 3.57
N GLU A 642 -15.59 -8.91 2.27
CA GLU A 642 -14.58 -7.99 1.74
C GLU A 642 -15.16 -6.57 1.52
N GLY A 643 -14.31 -5.55 1.72
CA GLY A 643 -14.69 -4.14 1.57
C GLY A 643 -14.15 -3.51 0.28
N HIS A 644 -13.62 -2.28 0.39
CA HIS A 644 -13.02 -1.54 -0.73
C HIS A 644 -11.64 -2.09 -1.15
N GLY A 645 -11.50 -3.41 -1.17
CA GLY A 645 -10.31 -4.19 -1.46
C GLY A 645 -10.39 -5.53 -0.75
N ASN A 646 -9.80 -6.56 -1.34
CA ASN A 646 -9.77 -7.89 -0.74
C ASN A 646 -8.68 -7.95 0.34
N ARG A 647 -9.02 -8.46 1.52
CA ARG A 647 -8.13 -8.62 2.67
C ARG A 647 -7.69 -10.05 2.89
N GLN A 648 -8.56 -11.01 2.60
CA GLN A 648 -8.30 -12.42 2.81
C GLN A 648 -7.43 -13.01 1.69
N ALA A 649 -6.50 -13.89 2.04
CA ALA A 649 -5.57 -14.54 1.13
C ALA A 649 -6.29 -15.24 -0.04
N ALA A 650 -7.32 -16.04 0.26
CA ALA A 650 -8.10 -16.74 -0.75
C ALA A 650 -8.80 -15.79 -1.74
N SER A 651 -9.41 -14.70 -1.23
CA SER A 651 -10.07 -13.70 -2.07
C SER A 651 -9.07 -12.98 -3.00
N ARG A 652 -7.86 -12.71 -2.53
CA ARG A 652 -6.79 -12.10 -3.33
C ARG A 652 -6.28 -13.05 -4.40
N TYR A 653 -6.01 -14.29 -4.04
CA TYR A 653 -5.54 -15.30 -4.99
C TYR A 653 -6.60 -15.56 -6.09
N GLU A 654 -7.84 -15.78 -5.70
CA GLU A 654 -8.96 -15.99 -6.64
C GLU A 654 -9.16 -14.78 -7.57
N TYR A 655 -9.02 -13.55 -7.05
CA TYR A 655 -9.10 -12.34 -7.86
C TYR A 655 -8.07 -12.32 -8.98
N ASN A 656 -6.81 -12.60 -8.66
CA ASN A 656 -5.71 -12.60 -9.64
C ASN A 656 -5.97 -13.62 -10.75
N LEU A 657 -6.36 -14.85 -10.38
CA LEU A 657 -6.69 -15.89 -11.34
C LEU A 657 -7.84 -15.48 -12.27
N ARG A 658 -8.93 -14.92 -11.74
CA ARG A 658 -10.09 -14.48 -12.55
C ARG A 658 -9.73 -13.36 -13.49
N MET A 659 -8.94 -12.39 -13.03
CA MET A 659 -8.48 -11.27 -13.85
C MET A 659 -7.64 -11.78 -15.03
N MET A 660 -6.66 -12.63 -14.77
CA MET A 660 -5.77 -13.16 -15.82
C MET A 660 -6.52 -14.08 -16.78
N GLU A 661 -7.38 -14.99 -16.28
CA GLU A 661 -8.20 -15.86 -17.13
C GLU A 661 -9.14 -15.07 -18.05
N TRP A 662 -9.68 -13.92 -17.57
CA TRP A 662 -10.49 -13.03 -18.39
C TRP A 662 -9.68 -12.40 -19.53
N PHE A 663 -8.51 -11.87 -19.21
CA PHE A 663 -7.63 -11.29 -20.23
C PHE A 663 -7.12 -12.34 -21.21
N ASP A 664 -6.72 -13.51 -20.77
CA ASP A 664 -6.29 -14.62 -21.65
C ASP A 664 -7.37 -15.00 -22.63
N THR A 665 -8.62 -15.07 -22.18
CA THR A 665 -9.76 -15.43 -23.02
C THR A 665 -9.96 -14.44 -24.17
N TYR A 666 -9.85 -13.14 -23.93
CA TYR A 666 -10.22 -12.12 -24.92
C TYR A 666 -9.03 -11.43 -25.60
N LEU A 667 -7.91 -11.24 -24.89
CA LEU A 667 -6.75 -10.56 -25.46
C LEU A 667 -5.79 -11.51 -26.18
N MET A 668 -5.53 -12.70 -25.62
CA MET A 668 -4.64 -13.67 -26.30
C MET A 668 -5.28 -14.22 -27.57
N THR A 669 -6.56 -14.49 -27.55
CA THR A 669 -7.31 -14.93 -28.72
C THR A 669 -7.60 -13.82 -29.72
N GLY A 670 -7.72 -12.57 -29.25
CA GLY A 670 -8.19 -11.41 -30.04
C GLY A 670 -9.67 -11.49 -30.44
N ASP A 671 -10.43 -12.42 -29.87
CA ASP A 671 -11.84 -12.64 -30.18
C ASP A 671 -12.75 -12.18 -29.02
N ARG A 672 -13.40 -11.03 -29.19
CA ARG A 672 -14.39 -10.50 -28.24
C ARG A 672 -15.62 -11.37 -28.03
N ASN A 673 -15.86 -12.33 -28.91
CA ASN A 673 -17.00 -13.27 -28.85
C ASN A 673 -16.57 -14.66 -28.35
N ALA A 674 -15.33 -14.81 -27.88
CA ALA A 674 -14.90 -16.05 -27.27
C ALA A 674 -15.84 -16.47 -26.13
N GLU A 675 -16.00 -17.76 -25.91
CA GLU A 675 -16.79 -18.28 -24.80
C GLU A 675 -16.20 -17.79 -23.47
N MET A 676 -17.08 -17.30 -22.58
CA MET A 676 -16.63 -16.83 -21.25
C MET A 676 -15.93 -17.97 -20.49
N PRO A 677 -14.90 -17.64 -19.69
CA PRO A 677 -14.27 -18.59 -18.80
C PRO A 677 -15.30 -19.29 -17.89
N GLY A 678 -14.93 -20.42 -17.30
CA GLY A 678 -15.73 -21.13 -16.33
C GLY A 678 -16.17 -20.22 -15.16
N THR A 679 -17.21 -20.60 -14.42
CA THR A 679 -17.67 -19.81 -13.26
C THR A 679 -16.71 -19.92 -12.07
N ARG A 680 -15.83 -20.91 -12.06
CA ARG A 680 -14.80 -21.14 -11.02
C ARG A 680 -13.43 -21.14 -11.68
N PRO A 681 -12.46 -20.38 -11.18
CA PRO A 681 -11.09 -20.44 -11.68
C PRO A 681 -10.44 -21.77 -11.30
N GLN A 682 -9.36 -22.12 -11.99
CA GLN A 682 -8.55 -23.28 -11.62
C GLN A 682 -7.62 -22.90 -10.48
N LEU A 683 -7.94 -23.37 -9.28
CA LEU A 683 -7.10 -23.17 -8.10
C LEU A 683 -5.92 -24.15 -8.10
N ALA A 684 -4.79 -23.74 -7.49
CA ALA A 684 -3.68 -24.64 -7.18
C ALA A 684 -4.17 -25.86 -6.36
N GLU A 685 -3.44 -26.96 -6.42
CA GLU A 685 -3.84 -28.21 -5.76
C GLU A 685 -3.99 -28.03 -4.24
N GLY A 686 -3.07 -27.27 -3.60
CA GLY A 686 -3.16 -26.93 -2.18
C GLY A 686 -4.37 -26.05 -1.83
N ALA A 687 -4.75 -25.12 -2.71
CA ALA A 687 -5.89 -24.23 -2.51
C ALA A 687 -7.27 -24.90 -2.70
N GLN A 688 -7.32 -26.12 -3.21
CA GLN A 688 -8.60 -26.83 -3.41
C GLN A 688 -9.27 -27.29 -2.11
N GLY A 689 -8.58 -27.15 -0.98
CA GLY A 689 -9.12 -27.30 0.38
C GLY A 689 -9.46 -28.73 0.79
N ALA A 690 -9.37 -29.05 2.07
CA ALA A 690 -10.12 -30.15 2.66
C ALA A 690 -11.61 -29.84 2.51
N ALA A 691 -12.43 -30.81 2.11
CA ALA A 691 -13.86 -30.66 2.05
C ALA A 691 -14.38 -30.06 3.39
N PRO A 692 -15.35 -29.11 3.37
CA PRO A 692 -15.91 -28.60 4.61
C PRO A 692 -16.33 -29.80 5.47
N PRO A 693 -16.14 -29.72 6.81
CA PRO A 693 -16.60 -30.77 7.70
C PRO A 693 -18.09 -30.98 7.40
N ASP A 694 -18.47 -32.24 7.20
CA ASP A 694 -19.90 -32.62 6.99
C ASP A 694 -20.70 -31.99 8.14
N ASP A 695 -21.67 -31.14 7.80
CA ASP A 695 -22.63 -30.58 8.75
C ASP A 695 -23.39 -31.78 9.39
N GLU A 696 -23.03 -32.18 10.61
CA GLU A 696 -23.85 -33.03 11.48
C GLU A 696 -24.85 -32.21 12.30
#